data_b526bf5639a3756efd1d1a52802c1def
#
_entry.id   b526bf5639a3756efd1d1a52802c1def
#
_cell.length_a   1.000
_cell.length_b   1.000
_cell.length_c   1.000
_cell.angle_alpha   90.00
_cell.angle_beta   90.00
_cell.angle_gamma   90.00
#
_symmetry.space_group_name_H-M   'P 1'
#
loop_
_entity.id
_entity.type
_entity.pdbx_description
1 polymer ?
#
loop_
_entity_poly.entity_id
_entity_poly.type
_entity_poly.pdbx_seq_one_letter_code
_entity_poly.pdbx_strand_id
1 'polypeptide(L)'
;YQLLAIKVLTGCSSNIRKCLNEDTLYFLSSSYKKDPNCNENLLKEEVSIENKSAYKDLYKVKKANGEYLRVKVSAIVGMNGDGKSSFVELIIRILNNFAYAFGFLSDQETLCYISGLNANLYYEVNGNIFCISCNNDVTKWYRNGKELYDINFLIVEEEKKKELKKHVDSLFYTMIINYSLYAYNSEILKGECSNSKSWIDGLFHKNDGYQTPVVITPMRISGNIDVNKEEYLSRQRLLSIFMTAKAGDGGRNISDDERAEGFAFSINKESKLISKIIDDYFFDVRPIECLWGDMKPYSNPNEKIPEGLMEIFSNFWSGFLNDYRNNKTLFNIAFAANKTWEKNSRTDLSRYFNLFKQNALKYYRDKKQFSFRAITMFSNLKRDFKINYMQFYRVLIIIAIWRQLTSRNDLPLENEKLDEALNKQHEPRFACMLYVLYKVISIMDTYKGLCNPWYLYDQSYMVFERQWPNENIEGAIATDINKILSVHDYRTLKLWQTLNYLKRDADDLYGAKECEIPGVKEKYNYFISFDDLNNNFSSVPENKLLSFLPAPVFVGDIVLNRYNDFYTVNTLSSGMIQRLNSVGSFIYHIRNLDNEQKDDLLIDYSNITVIFEEVELYFHPEYQKSYLYFLLKQIERSQITKLNNLHIIFVTHSPFVLSDVLSNNILCLKDGKQIASLEFYSFGANIHDLLRQPFFMKNGTIGD
;
A
#
# COMPACT_ATOMS: atom_id res chain seq x y z
N TYR A 1 25.50 -3.41 3.46
CA TYR A 1 24.57 -4.11 2.56
C TYR A 1 24.62 -3.54 1.15
N GLN A 2 24.54 -4.40 0.16
CA GLN A 2 24.35 -4.05 -1.26
C GLN A 2 23.93 -5.28 -2.08
N LEU A 3 23.16 -5.08 -3.14
CA LEU A 3 22.96 -6.08 -4.18
C LEU A 3 24.26 -6.20 -5.00
N LEU A 4 24.69 -7.43 -5.30
CA LEU A 4 25.97 -7.70 -5.95
C LEU A 4 25.81 -8.10 -7.42
N ALA A 5 24.98 -9.10 -7.67
CA ALA A 5 24.90 -9.72 -8.99
C ALA A 5 23.60 -10.51 -9.18
N ILE A 6 23.27 -10.78 -10.45
CA ILE A 6 22.29 -11.80 -10.84
C ILE A 6 22.97 -12.80 -11.75
N LYS A 7 22.73 -14.09 -11.52
CA LYS A 7 23.06 -15.16 -12.48
C LYS A 7 21.77 -15.69 -13.09
N VAL A 8 21.68 -15.63 -14.40
CA VAL A 8 20.63 -16.34 -15.16
C VAL A 8 21.08 -17.77 -15.33
N LEU A 9 20.31 -18.74 -14.84
CA LEU A 9 20.66 -20.15 -14.92
C LEU A 9 20.12 -20.75 -16.23
N THR A 10 20.69 -21.89 -16.63
CA THR A 10 20.23 -22.69 -17.76
C THR A 10 18.78 -23.13 -17.55
N GLY A 11 17.95 -23.06 -18.60
CA GLY A 11 16.53 -23.40 -18.55
C GLY A 11 15.64 -22.29 -17.98
N CYS A 12 16.14 -21.08 -17.80
CA CYS A 12 15.30 -19.93 -17.50
C CYS A 12 14.39 -19.61 -18.72
N SER A 13 13.08 -19.53 -18.49
CA SER A 13 12.10 -19.29 -19.55
C SER A 13 12.41 -18.02 -20.34
N SER A 14 12.28 -18.08 -21.67
CA SER A 14 12.64 -16.97 -22.56
C SER A 14 11.79 -15.71 -22.35
N ASN A 15 10.51 -15.88 -21.98
CA ASN A 15 9.62 -14.78 -21.61
C ASN A 15 10.04 -14.07 -20.30
N ILE A 16 10.71 -14.79 -19.40
CA ILE A 16 11.22 -14.27 -18.12
C ILE A 16 12.57 -13.57 -18.30
N ARG A 17 13.54 -14.24 -18.91
CA ARG A 17 14.88 -13.67 -19.13
C ARG A 17 14.91 -12.63 -20.26
N LYS A 18 13.97 -12.69 -21.16
CA LYS A 18 13.87 -11.80 -22.33
C LYS A 18 15.18 -11.80 -23.14
N CYS A 19 15.85 -10.66 -23.26
CA CYS A 19 17.11 -10.55 -23.99
C CYS A 19 18.35 -10.94 -23.17
N LEU A 20 18.24 -11.21 -21.88
CA LEU A 20 19.39 -11.64 -21.07
C LEU A 20 19.80 -13.07 -21.40
N ASN A 21 21.11 -13.33 -21.37
CA ASN A 21 21.66 -14.63 -21.75
C ASN A 21 21.65 -15.63 -20.60
N GLU A 22 21.38 -16.89 -20.94
CA GLU A 22 21.52 -18.00 -20.00
C GLU A 22 22.97 -18.22 -19.58
N ASP A 23 23.16 -18.84 -18.44
CA ASP A 23 24.44 -19.14 -17.78
C ASP A 23 25.38 -17.92 -17.67
N THR A 24 24.78 -16.74 -17.56
CA THR A 24 25.52 -15.49 -17.50
C THR A 24 25.35 -14.83 -16.14
N LEU A 25 26.48 -14.37 -15.57
CA LEU A 25 26.55 -13.64 -14.31
C LEU A 25 26.73 -12.15 -14.62
N TYR A 26 25.79 -11.35 -14.14
CA TYR A 26 25.74 -9.90 -14.28
C TYR A 26 26.07 -9.23 -12.95
N PHE A 27 27.17 -8.48 -12.87
CA PHE A 27 27.60 -7.77 -11.66
C PHE A 27 27.11 -6.32 -11.66
N LEU A 28 26.48 -5.92 -10.56
CA LEU A 28 26.17 -4.51 -10.26
C LEU A 28 27.39 -3.72 -9.79
N SER A 29 28.46 -4.43 -9.37
CA SER A 29 29.72 -3.82 -9.00
C SER A 29 30.88 -4.65 -9.52
N SER A 30 31.77 -4.03 -10.27
CA SER A 30 33.02 -4.66 -10.72
C SER A 30 34.05 -4.87 -9.58
N SER A 31 33.76 -4.35 -8.39
CA SER A 31 34.52 -4.64 -7.18
C SER A 31 34.41 -6.11 -6.75
N TYR A 32 33.43 -6.81 -7.29
CA TYR A 32 33.20 -8.23 -7.07
C TYR A 32 33.49 -9.01 -8.36
N LYS A 33 33.94 -10.25 -8.20
CA LYS A 33 34.20 -11.17 -9.32
C LYS A 33 33.85 -12.58 -8.89
N LYS A 34 33.71 -13.48 -9.88
CA LYS A 34 33.63 -14.91 -9.65
C LYS A 34 34.97 -15.38 -9.06
N ASP A 35 34.93 -16.16 -7.99
CA ASP A 35 36.14 -16.79 -7.41
C ASP A 35 36.65 -17.87 -8.37
N PRO A 36 37.89 -17.77 -8.90
CA PRO A 36 38.46 -18.75 -9.80
C PRO A 36 38.75 -20.09 -9.14
N ASN A 37 38.86 -20.13 -7.80
CA ASN A 37 39.15 -21.33 -7.04
C ASN A 37 37.88 -22.13 -6.68
N CYS A 38 36.74 -21.63 -6.99
CA CYS A 38 35.48 -22.34 -6.76
C CYS A 38 35.29 -23.45 -7.78
N ASN A 39 35.30 -24.70 -7.34
CA ASN A 39 35.10 -25.86 -8.19
C ASN A 39 33.67 -25.86 -8.70
N GLU A 40 33.47 -25.66 -10.02
CA GLU A 40 32.16 -25.58 -10.67
C GLU A 40 31.25 -26.79 -10.39
N ASN A 41 31.83 -27.93 -10.01
CA ASN A 41 31.12 -29.17 -9.73
C ASN A 41 30.56 -29.28 -8.28
N LEU A 42 31.03 -28.49 -7.34
CA LEU A 42 30.50 -28.49 -5.96
C LEU A 42 29.31 -27.56 -5.78
N LEU A 43 29.17 -26.62 -6.67
CA LEU A 43 28.13 -25.60 -6.61
C LEU A 43 27.56 -25.37 -8.02
N LYS A 44 26.72 -26.29 -8.47
CA LYS A 44 25.89 -26.00 -9.66
C LYS A 44 25.09 -24.71 -9.49
N GLU A 45 25.13 -24.10 -8.31
CA GLU A 45 24.20 -23.07 -7.85
C GLU A 45 24.85 -21.84 -7.21
N GLU A 46 26.12 -21.89 -6.77
CA GLU A 46 26.76 -20.80 -6.05
C GLU A 46 28.08 -20.36 -6.65
N VAL A 47 28.15 -19.09 -6.98
CA VAL A 47 29.38 -18.43 -7.38
C VAL A 47 29.99 -17.78 -6.16
N SER A 48 31.19 -18.21 -5.74
CA SER A 48 31.96 -17.47 -4.76
C SER A 48 32.35 -16.11 -5.32
N ILE A 49 32.11 -15.07 -4.56
CA ILE A 49 32.32 -13.69 -4.97
C ILE A 49 33.35 -13.05 -4.04
N GLU A 50 34.43 -12.50 -4.60
CA GLU A 50 35.43 -11.76 -3.88
C GLU A 50 35.22 -10.26 -3.95
N ASN A 51 35.41 -9.56 -2.82
CA ASN A 51 35.36 -8.09 -2.77
C ASN A 51 36.76 -7.50 -3.04
N LYS A 52 36.82 -6.57 -4.01
CA LYS A 52 38.08 -5.91 -4.41
C LYS A 52 38.20 -4.44 -4.03
N SER A 53 37.18 -3.81 -3.43
CA SER A 53 37.07 -2.37 -3.38
C SER A 53 37.60 -1.71 -2.13
N ALA A 54 38.18 -0.49 -2.34
CA ALA A 54 38.61 0.44 -1.32
C ALA A 54 37.59 1.55 -0.93
N TYR A 55 36.56 1.81 -1.74
CA TYR A 55 35.64 2.95 -1.52
C TYR A 55 34.35 2.51 -0.82
N LYS A 56 34.43 2.19 0.48
CA LYS A 56 33.29 1.65 1.21
C LYS A 56 32.25 2.69 1.66
N ASP A 57 32.63 3.95 1.78
CA ASP A 57 31.83 4.96 2.51
C ASP A 57 31.77 6.34 1.83
N LEU A 58 31.67 6.39 0.50
CA LEU A 58 31.66 7.67 -0.24
C LEU A 58 30.40 8.49 0.09
N TYR A 59 29.26 7.83 0.19
CA TYR A 59 27.99 8.49 0.46
C TYR A 59 27.54 8.14 1.88
N LYS A 60 27.46 9.16 2.75
CA LYS A 60 27.00 9.03 4.13
C LYS A 60 25.91 10.04 4.42
N VAL A 61 24.84 9.60 5.05
CA VAL A 61 23.74 10.46 5.48
C VAL A 61 23.65 10.37 7.00
N LYS A 62 23.62 11.51 7.68
CA LYS A 62 23.51 11.56 9.14
C LYS A 62 22.07 11.23 9.56
N LYS A 63 21.92 10.29 10.49
CA LYS A 63 20.65 9.91 11.10
C LYS A 63 20.29 10.83 12.28
N ALA A 64 19.03 10.79 12.73
CA ALA A 64 18.55 11.56 13.87
C ALA A 64 19.30 11.23 15.18
N ASN A 65 19.70 9.97 15.36
CA ASN A 65 20.46 9.51 16.54
C ASN A 65 21.95 9.83 16.49
N GLY A 66 22.41 10.56 15.48
CA GLY A 66 23.82 10.94 15.29
C GLY A 66 24.68 9.90 14.58
N GLU A 67 24.20 8.70 14.35
CA GLU A 67 24.84 7.68 13.53
C GLU A 67 24.76 7.99 12.05
N TYR A 68 25.37 7.16 11.21
CA TYR A 68 25.32 7.31 9.76
C TYR A 68 24.58 6.16 9.09
N LEU A 69 23.62 6.51 8.22
CA LEU A 69 23.10 5.60 7.22
C LEU A 69 24.17 5.39 6.14
N ARG A 70 24.55 4.16 5.90
CA ARG A 70 25.50 3.80 4.85
C ARG A 70 24.78 3.71 3.52
N VAL A 71 25.18 4.55 2.59
CA VAL A 71 24.56 4.60 1.25
C VAL A 71 25.52 4.04 0.22
N LYS A 72 25.04 3.14 -0.63
CA LYS A 72 25.70 2.68 -1.85
C LYS A 72 24.90 3.20 -3.05
N VAL A 73 25.62 3.58 -4.11
CA VAL A 73 25.01 4.04 -5.36
C VAL A 73 25.56 3.22 -6.51
N SER A 74 24.67 2.65 -7.31
CA SER A 74 24.97 1.88 -8.53
C SER A 74 24.15 2.40 -9.70
N ALA A 75 24.58 2.11 -10.92
CA ALA A 75 23.82 2.40 -12.11
C ALA A 75 23.76 1.21 -13.07
N ILE A 76 22.65 1.10 -13.80
CA ILE A 76 22.47 0.15 -14.90
C ILE A 76 22.25 0.98 -16.17
N VAL A 77 23.13 0.82 -17.16
CA VAL A 77 23.12 1.59 -18.39
C VAL A 77 23.19 0.67 -19.62
N GLY A 78 22.77 1.16 -20.76
CA GLY A 78 22.71 0.46 -22.05
C GLY A 78 21.71 1.14 -22.98
N MET A 79 21.69 0.80 -24.24
CA MET A 79 20.68 1.30 -25.18
C MET A 79 19.28 0.71 -24.89
N ASN A 80 18.28 1.24 -25.57
CA ASN A 80 16.94 0.65 -25.50
C ASN A 80 16.99 -0.77 -26.09
N GLY A 81 16.43 -1.74 -25.36
CA GLY A 81 16.45 -3.17 -25.73
C GLY A 81 17.63 -3.97 -25.18
N ASP A 82 18.65 -3.35 -24.58
CA ASP A 82 19.85 -4.04 -24.07
C ASP A 82 19.62 -4.86 -22.79
N GLY A 83 18.42 -4.81 -22.19
CA GLY A 83 18.07 -5.68 -21.05
C GLY A 83 18.02 -5.01 -19.69
N LYS A 84 18.11 -3.68 -19.60
CA LYS A 84 18.04 -2.96 -18.32
C LYS A 84 16.79 -3.31 -17.50
N SER A 85 15.61 -3.12 -18.11
CA SER A 85 14.33 -3.44 -17.44
C SER A 85 14.16 -4.94 -17.23
N SER A 86 14.69 -5.78 -18.11
CA SER A 86 14.68 -7.25 -17.92
C SER A 86 15.48 -7.66 -16.67
N PHE A 87 16.59 -6.99 -16.41
CA PHE A 87 17.40 -7.21 -15.21
C PHE A 87 16.63 -6.81 -13.95
N VAL A 88 15.94 -5.67 -13.94
CA VAL A 88 15.11 -5.24 -12.81
C VAL A 88 13.94 -6.20 -12.59
N GLU A 89 13.27 -6.60 -13.67
CA GLU A 89 12.17 -7.57 -13.58
C GLU A 89 12.61 -8.92 -13.01
N LEU A 90 13.84 -9.38 -13.27
CA LEU A 90 14.38 -10.59 -12.63
C LEU A 90 14.54 -10.41 -11.12
N ILE A 91 15.03 -9.25 -10.64
CA ILE A 91 15.10 -8.96 -9.20
C ILE A 91 13.71 -9.10 -8.59
N ILE A 92 12.70 -8.47 -9.21
CA ILE A 92 11.32 -8.47 -8.71
C ILE A 92 10.78 -9.90 -8.64
N ARG A 93 10.96 -10.70 -9.72
CA ARG A 93 10.48 -12.08 -9.76
C ARG A 93 11.16 -12.98 -8.72
N ILE A 94 12.48 -12.85 -8.53
CA ILE A 94 13.21 -13.60 -7.50
C ILE A 94 12.69 -13.26 -6.10
N LEU A 95 12.49 -11.96 -5.81
CA LEU A 95 11.96 -11.52 -4.52
C LEU A 95 10.50 -11.93 -4.31
N ASN A 96 9.67 -11.95 -5.34
CA ASN A 96 8.31 -12.48 -5.28
C ASN A 96 8.31 -13.98 -4.92
N ASN A 97 9.11 -14.79 -5.63
CA ASN A 97 9.20 -16.23 -5.35
C ASN A 97 9.81 -16.51 -3.97
N PHE A 98 10.77 -15.69 -3.54
CA PHE A 98 11.34 -15.75 -2.20
C PHE A 98 10.26 -15.47 -1.13
N ALA A 99 9.48 -14.40 -1.31
CA ALA A 99 8.40 -14.06 -0.39
C ALA A 99 7.33 -15.16 -0.32
N TYR A 100 6.95 -15.71 -1.46
CA TYR A 100 5.99 -16.81 -1.55
C TYR A 100 6.50 -18.07 -0.84
N ALA A 101 7.73 -18.51 -1.19
CA ALA A 101 8.31 -19.76 -0.68
C ALA A 101 8.53 -19.72 0.85
N PHE A 102 8.95 -18.56 1.38
CA PHE A 102 9.29 -18.40 2.80
C PHE A 102 8.12 -17.91 3.65
N GLY A 103 6.93 -17.73 3.08
CA GLY A 103 5.72 -17.39 3.84
C GLY A 103 5.81 -16.03 4.53
N PHE A 104 6.31 -15.00 3.84
CA PHE A 104 6.38 -13.64 4.39
C PHE A 104 4.97 -13.09 4.70
N LEU A 105 3.97 -13.50 3.94
CA LEU A 105 2.55 -13.21 4.19
C LEU A 105 1.85 -14.42 4.76
N SER A 106 0.95 -14.20 5.70
CA SER A 106 0.04 -15.23 6.22
C SER A 106 -1.05 -15.62 5.22
N ASP A 107 -1.31 -14.75 4.23
CA ASP A 107 -2.36 -14.91 3.23
C ASP A 107 -1.72 -15.08 1.85
N GLN A 108 -1.49 -16.34 1.44
CA GLN A 108 -0.89 -16.67 0.15
C GLN A 108 -1.79 -16.30 -1.05
N GLU A 109 -3.03 -15.85 -0.82
CA GLU A 109 -3.94 -15.46 -1.90
C GLU A 109 -3.45 -14.23 -2.69
N THR A 110 -2.57 -13.41 -2.13
CA THR A 110 -2.07 -12.17 -2.76
C THR A 110 -0.80 -12.37 -3.57
N LEU A 111 0.02 -13.37 -3.25
CA LEU A 111 1.24 -13.70 -3.99
C LEU A 111 1.04 -14.95 -4.83
N CYS A 112 1.76 -15.05 -5.93
CA CYS A 112 1.71 -16.15 -6.85
C CYS A 112 3.14 -16.58 -7.22
N TYR A 113 3.45 -17.87 -7.14
CA TYR A 113 4.76 -18.38 -7.52
C TYR A 113 4.93 -18.38 -9.04
N ILE A 114 6.06 -17.86 -9.50
CA ILE A 114 6.40 -17.77 -10.93
C ILE A 114 7.19 -19.00 -11.31
N SER A 115 6.61 -19.85 -12.16
CA SER A 115 7.27 -21.06 -12.67
C SER A 115 8.19 -20.75 -13.83
N GLY A 116 9.26 -21.57 -13.99
CA GLY A 116 10.26 -21.41 -15.05
C GLY A 116 11.24 -20.26 -14.81
N LEU A 117 11.25 -19.66 -13.62
CA LEU A 117 12.28 -18.73 -13.20
C LEU A 117 13.50 -19.49 -12.68
N ASN A 118 14.58 -19.51 -13.47
CA ASN A 118 15.87 -20.08 -13.07
C ASN A 118 16.91 -18.98 -13.00
N ALA A 119 17.11 -18.45 -11.80
CA ALA A 119 18.07 -17.35 -11.55
C ALA A 119 18.48 -17.26 -10.08
N ASN A 120 19.68 -16.72 -9.85
CA ASN A 120 20.24 -16.45 -8.54
C ASN A 120 20.43 -14.95 -8.33
N LEU A 121 20.04 -14.44 -7.17
CA LEU A 121 20.30 -13.07 -6.72
C LEU A 121 21.32 -13.09 -5.59
N TYR A 122 22.45 -12.43 -5.79
CA TYR A 122 23.52 -12.32 -4.81
C TYR A 122 23.50 -10.95 -4.14
N TYR A 123 23.67 -10.93 -2.82
CA TYR A 123 23.79 -9.70 -2.04
C TYR A 123 24.73 -9.87 -0.85
N GLU A 124 25.23 -8.77 -0.33
CA GLU A 124 26.15 -8.73 0.82
C GLU A 124 25.51 -8.00 1.98
N VAL A 125 25.64 -8.57 3.18
CA VAL A 125 25.31 -7.91 4.45
C VAL A 125 26.41 -8.17 5.46
N ASN A 126 27.00 -7.12 6.01
CA ASN A 126 28.03 -7.19 7.06
C ASN A 126 29.18 -8.16 6.73
N GLY A 127 29.64 -8.14 5.47
CA GLY A 127 30.77 -8.99 5.02
C GLY A 127 30.36 -10.42 4.69
N ASN A 128 29.10 -10.82 4.86
CA ASN A 128 28.61 -12.13 4.43
C ASN A 128 27.90 -12.01 3.09
N ILE A 129 28.14 -12.97 2.20
CA ILE A 129 27.49 -13.08 0.92
C ILE A 129 26.30 -14.02 1.03
N PHE A 130 25.14 -13.54 0.59
CA PHE A 130 23.91 -14.30 0.54
C PHE A 130 23.49 -14.54 -0.90
N CYS A 131 22.79 -15.65 -1.12
CA CYS A 131 22.21 -15.98 -2.41
C CYS A 131 20.77 -16.45 -2.25
N ILE A 132 19.84 -15.82 -2.97
CA ILE A 132 18.51 -16.33 -3.19
C ILE A 132 18.52 -17.03 -4.54
N SER A 133 18.28 -18.35 -4.56
CA SER A 133 18.32 -19.20 -5.74
C SER A 133 16.90 -19.66 -6.07
N CYS A 134 16.43 -19.34 -7.25
CA CYS A 134 15.22 -19.90 -7.85
C CYS A 134 15.67 -20.87 -8.97
N ASN A 135 15.40 -22.16 -8.80
CA ASN A 135 15.80 -23.18 -9.77
C ASN A 135 14.81 -24.35 -9.75
N ASN A 136 14.32 -24.77 -10.94
CA ASN A 136 13.38 -25.88 -11.08
C ASN A 136 12.16 -25.77 -10.15
N ASP A 137 11.57 -24.57 -10.09
CA ASP A 137 10.42 -24.22 -9.26
C ASP A 137 10.64 -24.40 -7.75
N VAL A 138 11.91 -24.41 -7.31
CA VAL A 138 12.30 -24.41 -5.90
C VAL A 138 13.09 -23.15 -5.58
N THR A 139 12.75 -22.49 -4.48
CA THR A 139 13.48 -21.32 -3.97
C THR A 139 14.26 -21.68 -2.72
N LYS A 140 15.56 -21.41 -2.73
CA LYS A 140 16.49 -21.67 -1.63
C LYS A 140 17.24 -20.41 -1.22
N TRP A 141 17.68 -20.36 0.02
CA TRP A 141 18.43 -19.23 0.58
C TRP A 141 19.74 -19.70 1.20
N TYR A 142 20.84 -19.06 0.82
CA TYR A 142 22.19 -19.45 1.21
C TYR A 142 22.95 -18.30 1.85
N ARG A 143 23.88 -18.64 2.76
CA ARG A 143 24.86 -17.73 3.34
C ARG A 143 26.26 -18.31 3.19
N ASN A 144 27.16 -17.57 2.53
CA ASN A 144 28.56 -17.99 2.27
C ASN A 144 28.64 -19.44 1.76
N GLY A 145 27.78 -19.80 0.80
CA GLY A 145 27.72 -21.10 0.19
C GLY A 145 27.02 -22.20 0.99
N LYS A 146 26.51 -21.92 2.17
CA LYS A 146 25.76 -22.89 2.98
C LYS A 146 24.29 -22.55 2.96
N GLU A 147 23.46 -23.54 2.70
CA GLU A 147 22.01 -23.40 2.78
C GLU A 147 21.62 -23.01 4.20
N LEU A 148 20.91 -21.88 4.32
CA LEU A 148 20.47 -21.35 5.60
C LEU A 148 19.27 -22.10 6.14
N TYR A 149 18.45 -22.66 5.22
CA TYR A 149 17.13 -23.12 5.60
C TYR A 149 16.58 -24.12 4.59
N ASP A 150 16.32 -25.35 5.05
CA ASP A 150 15.57 -26.34 4.27
C ASP A 150 14.08 -26.20 4.58
N ILE A 151 13.33 -25.60 3.64
CA ILE A 151 11.90 -25.49 3.78
C ILE A 151 11.26 -26.83 3.41
N ASN A 152 11.14 -27.69 4.40
CA ASN A 152 10.19 -28.77 4.28
C ASN A 152 8.79 -28.18 4.28
N PHE A 153 8.01 -28.37 3.21
CA PHE A 153 6.66 -27.86 2.97
C PHE A 153 5.62 -28.19 4.06
N LEU A 154 6.01 -28.90 5.11
CA LEU A 154 5.16 -29.38 6.19
C LEU A 154 5.19 -28.53 7.47
N ILE A 155 5.99 -27.45 7.52
CA ILE A 155 6.09 -26.60 8.72
C ILE A 155 4.95 -25.57 8.73
N VAL A 156 4.29 -25.42 9.88
CA VAL A 156 3.23 -24.43 10.13
C VAL A 156 3.75 -23.01 9.88
N GLU A 157 2.93 -22.15 9.26
CA GLU A 157 3.31 -20.77 8.86
C GLU A 157 3.93 -19.93 9.98
N GLU A 158 3.46 -20.08 11.23
CA GLU A 158 4.01 -19.37 12.38
C GLU A 158 5.46 -19.77 12.71
N GLU A 159 5.82 -21.02 12.50
CA GLU A 159 7.20 -21.50 12.70
C GLU A 159 8.14 -20.98 11.62
N LYS A 160 7.66 -20.89 10.37
CA LYS A 160 8.41 -20.27 9.27
C LYS A 160 8.74 -18.81 9.58
N LYS A 161 7.79 -18.04 10.08
CA LYS A 161 8.02 -16.65 10.49
C LYS A 161 9.00 -16.52 11.63
N LYS A 162 8.94 -17.39 12.65
CA LYS A 162 9.90 -17.40 13.76
C LYS A 162 11.33 -17.68 13.29
N GLU A 163 11.49 -18.56 12.31
CA GLU A 163 12.82 -18.82 11.72
C GLU A 163 13.33 -17.65 10.89
N LEU A 164 12.51 -17.06 10.02
CA LEU A 164 12.89 -15.87 9.27
C LEU A 164 13.38 -14.74 10.18
N LYS A 165 12.74 -14.56 11.34
CA LYS A 165 13.13 -13.55 12.33
C LYS A 165 14.51 -13.77 12.92
N LYS A 166 15.00 -15.00 13.02
CA LYS A 166 16.38 -15.26 13.45
C LYS A 166 17.43 -14.68 12.49
N HIS A 167 17.00 -14.42 11.25
CA HIS A 167 17.85 -13.91 10.17
C HIS A 167 17.43 -12.52 9.68
N VAL A 168 16.63 -11.77 10.44
CA VAL A 168 16.07 -10.46 10.05
C VAL A 168 17.15 -9.47 9.62
N ASP A 169 18.30 -9.46 10.30
CA ASP A 169 19.43 -8.58 9.97
C ASP A 169 20.03 -8.86 8.59
N SER A 170 19.74 -10.02 8.02
CA SER A 170 20.20 -10.46 6.69
C SER A 170 19.17 -10.16 5.60
N LEU A 171 17.96 -9.78 5.96
CA LEU A 171 16.90 -9.44 5.02
C LEU A 171 17.02 -8.00 4.55
N PHE A 172 16.41 -7.72 3.40
CA PHE A 172 16.34 -6.37 2.84
C PHE A 172 15.00 -6.14 2.17
N TYR A 173 14.61 -4.87 2.10
CA TYR A 173 13.39 -4.42 1.42
C TYR A 173 13.76 -3.72 0.12
N THR A 174 13.03 -3.99 -0.96
CA THR A 174 13.28 -3.38 -2.28
C THR A 174 12.10 -2.51 -2.71
N MET A 175 12.39 -1.29 -3.12
CA MET A 175 11.43 -0.36 -3.72
C MET A 175 11.77 -0.12 -5.17
N ILE A 176 10.80 -0.28 -6.06
CA ILE A 176 10.93 0.04 -7.47
C ILE A 176 10.11 1.31 -7.75
N ILE A 177 10.77 2.36 -8.22
CA ILE A 177 10.12 3.62 -8.58
C ILE A 177 10.22 3.79 -10.09
N ASN A 178 9.08 3.63 -10.77
CA ASN A 178 9.00 3.70 -12.22
C ASN A 178 7.69 4.36 -12.66
N TYR A 179 7.79 5.53 -13.27
CA TYR A 179 6.63 6.29 -13.78
C TYR A 179 6.36 6.05 -15.28
N SER A 180 7.08 5.13 -15.93
CA SER A 180 6.81 4.79 -17.33
C SER A 180 5.44 4.13 -17.48
N LEU A 181 4.64 4.62 -18.42
CA LEU A 181 3.29 4.08 -18.69
C LEU A 181 3.31 2.65 -19.25
N TYR A 182 4.43 2.24 -19.84
CA TYR A 182 4.55 0.94 -20.52
C TYR A 182 5.17 -0.16 -19.66
N ALA A 183 5.71 0.17 -18.47
CA ALA A 183 6.34 -0.79 -17.59
C ALA A 183 5.30 -1.52 -16.73
N TYR A 184 5.61 -2.76 -16.35
CA TYR A 184 4.87 -3.54 -15.33
C TYR A 184 3.37 -3.70 -15.62
N ASN A 185 3.02 -3.98 -16.87
CA ASN A 185 1.63 -4.19 -17.29
C ASN A 185 1.17 -5.59 -16.86
N SER A 186 0.22 -5.65 -15.93
CA SER A 186 -0.30 -6.90 -15.38
C SER A 186 -1.01 -7.78 -16.41
N GLU A 187 -1.61 -7.17 -17.45
CA GLU A 187 -2.27 -7.94 -18.52
C GLU A 187 -1.25 -8.71 -19.39
N ILE A 188 -0.08 -8.10 -19.65
CA ILE A 188 1.01 -8.76 -20.41
C ILE A 188 1.65 -9.88 -19.58
N LEU A 189 1.71 -9.72 -18.26
CA LEU A 189 2.35 -10.65 -17.33
C LEU A 189 1.39 -11.75 -16.81
N LYS A 190 0.15 -11.79 -17.31
CA LYS A 190 -0.77 -12.92 -17.06
C LYS A 190 -0.23 -14.20 -17.68
N GLY A 191 -0.40 -15.31 -16.99
CA GLY A 191 0.00 -16.63 -17.46
C GLY A 191 1.38 -17.11 -17.01
N GLU A 192 2.16 -16.28 -16.32
CA GLU A 192 3.41 -16.73 -15.67
C GLU A 192 3.12 -17.48 -14.34
N CYS A 193 1.88 -17.46 -13.87
CA CYS A 193 1.40 -18.20 -12.71
C CYS A 193 0.35 -19.25 -13.10
N SER A 194 0.21 -20.27 -12.27
CA SER A 194 -0.81 -21.32 -12.42
C SER A 194 -2.26 -20.81 -12.33
N ASN A 195 -2.47 -19.65 -11.76
CA ASN A 195 -3.76 -18.99 -11.61
C ASN A 195 -3.93 -17.89 -12.67
N SER A 196 -5.17 -17.57 -13.05
CA SER A 196 -5.48 -16.51 -14.02
C SER A 196 -5.12 -15.08 -13.54
N LYS A 197 -4.59 -14.93 -12.33
CA LYS A 197 -4.13 -13.66 -11.75
C LYS A 197 -2.72 -13.32 -12.24
N SER A 198 -2.39 -12.03 -12.32
CA SER A 198 -1.02 -11.59 -12.56
C SER A 198 -0.24 -11.57 -11.25
N TRP A 199 0.96 -12.14 -11.24
CA TRP A 199 1.82 -12.18 -10.05
C TRP A 199 2.23 -10.79 -9.54
N ILE A 200 2.28 -9.80 -10.45
CA ILE A 200 2.74 -8.45 -10.11
C ILE A 200 1.69 -7.62 -9.36
N ASP A 201 0.41 -7.98 -9.46
CA ASP A 201 -0.68 -7.20 -8.84
C ASP A 201 -0.52 -7.13 -7.31
N GLY A 202 -0.04 -8.18 -6.67
CA GLY A 202 0.26 -8.21 -5.24
C GLY A 202 1.40 -7.30 -4.80
N LEU A 203 2.26 -6.84 -5.73
CA LEU A 203 3.44 -6.05 -5.43
C LEU A 203 3.20 -4.53 -5.47
N PHE A 204 2.04 -4.08 -5.94
CA PHE A 204 1.66 -2.66 -5.91
C PHE A 204 1.03 -2.22 -4.60
N HIS A 205 0.59 -3.15 -3.76
CA HIS A 205 -0.14 -2.88 -2.54
C HIS A 205 0.76 -2.90 -1.30
N LYS A 206 0.48 -1.99 -0.36
CA LYS A 206 1.15 -1.86 0.94
C LYS A 206 0.31 -2.40 2.11
N ASN A 207 -0.78 -3.07 1.80
CA ASN A 207 -1.73 -3.57 2.80
C ASN A 207 -1.15 -4.72 3.63
N ASP A 208 0.00 -5.24 3.21
CA ASP A 208 0.76 -6.30 3.88
C ASP A 208 1.65 -5.81 5.04
N GLY A 209 1.62 -4.53 5.38
CA GLY A 209 2.50 -4.00 6.41
C GLY A 209 3.98 -4.07 6.06
N TYR A 210 4.34 -3.88 4.80
CA TYR A 210 5.71 -4.02 4.29
C TYR A 210 6.33 -5.41 4.51
N GLN A 211 5.50 -6.46 4.60
CA GLN A 211 6.03 -7.81 4.82
C GLN A 211 6.63 -8.41 3.53
N THR A 212 5.99 -8.25 2.39
CA THR A 212 6.58 -8.63 1.10
C THR A 212 7.83 -7.80 0.83
N PRO A 213 9.02 -8.41 0.61
CA PRO A 213 10.30 -7.70 0.55
C PRO A 213 10.48 -6.85 -0.72
N VAL A 214 9.43 -6.62 -1.47
CA VAL A 214 9.45 -5.80 -2.69
C VAL A 214 8.15 -5.03 -2.87
N VAL A 215 8.27 -3.81 -3.40
CA VAL A 215 7.15 -2.98 -3.79
C VAL A 215 7.44 -2.19 -5.05
N ILE A 216 6.40 -2.02 -5.87
CA ILE A 216 6.44 -1.23 -7.11
C ILE A 216 5.55 -0.01 -6.92
N THR A 217 6.08 1.16 -7.19
CA THR A 217 5.37 2.45 -7.14
C THR A 217 5.62 3.27 -8.40
N PRO A 218 4.64 4.00 -8.93
CA PRO A 218 3.25 4.12 -8.48
C PRO A 218 2.43 2.86 -8.67
N MET A 219 1.30 2.79 -7.95
CA MET A 219 0.35 1.69 -8.06
C MET A 219 -0.27 1.66 -9.47
N ARG A 220 -0.43 0.45 -10.02
CA ARG A 220 -1.11 0.22 -11.30
C ARG A 220 -2.33 -0.68 -11.10
N ILE A 221 -3.37 -0.42 -11.88
CA ILE A 221 -4.57 -1.25 -11.97
C ILE A 221 -4.70 -1.70 -13.43
N SER A 222 -4.67 -3.00 -13.66
CA SER A 222 -4.64 -3.57 -15.03
C SER A 222 -3.61 -2.90 -15.95
N GLY A 223 -2.40 -2.64 -15.39
CA GLY A 223 -1.29 -2.01 -16.11
C GLY A 223 -1.34 -0.48 -16.22
N ASN A 224 -2.42 0.16 -15.80
CA ASN A 224 -2.60 1.61 -15.91
C ASN A 224 -2.31 2.32 -14.59
N ILE A 225 -1.63 3.47 -14.66
CA ILE A 225 -1.47 4.39 -13.55
C ILE A 225 -2.69 5.32 -13.53
N ASP A 226 -3.44 5.34 -12.43
CA ASP A 226 -4.45 6.37 -12.19
C ASP A 226 -3.74 7.66 -11.78
N VAL A 227 -3.59 8.57 -12.75
CA VAL A 227 -2.84 9.83 -12.57
C VAL A 227 -3.46 10.68 -11.47
N ASN A 228 -4.79 10.77 -11.39
CA ASN A 228 -5.46 11.59 -10.38
C ASN A 228 -5.24 11.05 -8.97
N LYS A 229 -5.30 9.73 -8.82
CA LYS A 229 -5.04 9.06 -7.54
C LYS A 229 -3.58 9.19 -7.12
N GLU A 230 -2.64 9.03 -8.05
CA GLU A 230 -1.22 9.18 -7.75
C GLU A 230 -0.86 10.63 -7.42
N GLU A 231 -1.44 11.60 -8.11
CA GLU A 231 -1.27 13.02 -7.81
C GLU A 231 -1.75 13.36 -6.40
N TYR A 232 -2.95 12.89 -6.02
CA TYR A 232 -3.45 13.03 -4.65
C TYR A 232 -2.51 12.41 -3.62
N LEU A 233 -2.06 11.17 -3.84
CA LEU A 233 -1.14 10.47 -2.93
C LEU A 233 0.21 11.19 -2.84
N SER A 234 0.73 11.67 -3.95
CA SER A 234 1.99 12.42 -4.01
C SER A 234 1.92 13.70 -3.20
N ARG A 235 0.81 14.46 -3.28
CA ARG A 235 0.60 15.65 -2.44
C ARG A 235 0.59 15.30 -0.96
N GLN A 236 -0.08 14.23 -0.57
CA GLN A 236 -0.10 13.78 0.84
C GLN A 236 1.32 13.39 1.32
N ARG A 237 2.12 12.74 0.48
CA ARG A 237 3.51 12.39 0.76
C ARG A 237 4.38 13.64 0.91
N LEU A 238 4.30 14.59 -0.02
CA LEU A 238 5.03 15.86 0.04
C LEU A 238 4.63 16.69 1.25
N LEU A 239 3.33 16.77 1.54
CA LEU A 239 2.81 17.46 2.71
C LEU A 239 3.43 16.90 3.99
N SER A 240 3.53 15.57 4.11
CA SER A 240 4.18 14.93 5.26
C SER A 240 5.66 15.28 5.40
N ILE A 241 6.36 15.43 4.27
CA ILE A 241 7.78 15.80 4.25
C ILE A 241 7.98 17.26 4.70
N PHE A 242 7.20 18.18 4.12
CA PHE A 242 7.35 19.62 4.42
C PHE A 242 6.89 19.98 5.82
N MET A 243 5.88 19.31 6.34
CA MET A 243 5.40 19.51 7.71
C MET A 243 6.46 19.13 8.76
N THR A 244 7.21 18.07 8.54
CA THR A 244 8.25 17.61 9.48
C THR A 244 9.60 18.28 9.26
N ALA A 245 9.75 19.09 8.20
CA ALA A 245 10.96 19.86 7.97
C ALA A 245 11.07 21.04 8.95
N LYS A 246 12.22 21.15 9.62
CA LYS A 246 12.48 22.23 10.58
C LYS A 246 12.69 23.57 9.87
N ALA A 247 12.28 24.65 10.54
CA ALA A 247 12.55 25.98 10.04
C ALA A 247 14.07 26.22 9.92
N GLY A 248 14.54 26.70 8.75
CA GLY A 248 15.93 27.04 8.50
C GLY A 248 16.85 25.92 8.02
N ASP A 249 16.42 24.63 8.02
CA ASP A 249 17.24 23.52 7.53
C ASP A 249 17.19 23.33 6.01
N GLY A 250 16.41 24.18 5.31
CA GLY A 250 16.16 24.06 3.87
C GLY A 250 15.32 22.85 3.45
N GLY A 251 14.73 22.11 4.38
CA GLY A 251 13.90 20.92 4.13
C GLY A 251 12.63 21.21 3.34
N ARG A 252 12.24 22.47 3.27
CA ARG A 252 11.10 22.96 2.50
C ARG A 252 11.50 23.52 1.13
N ASN A 253 12.80 23.60 0.83
CA ASN A 253 13.27 24.09 -0.46
C ASN A 253 13.07 23.04 -1.54
N ILE A 254 12.44 23.43 -2.62
CA ILE A 254 12.22 22.62 -3.82
C ILE A 254 13.37 22.86 -4.82
N SER A 255 13.81 24.12 -4.89
CA SER A 255 15.00 24.56 -5.61
C SER A 255 15.72 25.62 -4.77
N ASP A 256 16.75 26.23 -5.31
CA ASP A 256 17.48 27.32 -4.63
C ASP A 256 16.59 28.54 -4.38
N ASP A 257 15.62 28.79 -5.26
CA ASP A 257 14.76 29.97 -5.27
C ASP A 257 13.31 29.68 -4.82
N GLU A 258 12.95 28.42 -4.64
CA GLU A 258 11.57 27.99 -4.41
C GLU A 258 11.43 27.22 -3.08
N ARG A 259 10.49 27.67 -2.27
CA ARG A 259 10.21 27.07 -0.95
C ARG A 259 8.74 26.73 -0.79
N ALA A 260 8.46 25.59 -0.15
CA ALA A 260 7.12 25.25 0.31
C ALA A 260 6.76 26.09 1.55
N GLU A 261 5.66 26.83 1.46
CA GLU A 261 5.24 27.80 2.48
C GLU A 261 4.14 27.27 3.39
N GLY A 262 3.17 26.54 2.81
CA GLY A 262 2.05 26.04 3.56
C GLY A 262 1.14 25.14 2.73
N PHE A 263 -0.04 24.87 3.27
CA PHE A 263 -1.06 24.05 2.65
C PHE A 263 -2.39 24.79 2.62
N ALA A 264 -2.96 24.91 1.42
CA ALA A 264 -4.30 25.46 1.19
C ALA A 264 -5.29 24.35 0.90
N PHE A 265 -6.46 24.33 1.54
CA PHE A 265 -7.39 23.22 1.43
C PHE A 265 -8.86 23.61 1.61
N SER A 266 -9.73 22.78 1.07
CA SER A 266 -11.18 22.88 1.18
C SER A 266 -11.79 21.50 1.37
N ILE A 267 -13.04 21.44 1.84
CA ILE A 267 -13.76 20.18 1.90
C ILE A 267 -13.96 19.63 0.48
N ASN A 268 -13.74 18.35 0.30
CA ASN A 268 -14.04 17.68 -0.95
C ASN A 268 -15.55 17.44 -1.07
N LYS A 269 -16.25 18.36 -1.73
CA LYS A 269 -17.70 18.27 -1.99
C LYS A 269 -18.10 17.14 -2.94
N GLU A 270 -17.13 16.63 -3.73
CA GLU A 270 -17.33 15.52 -4.65
C GLU A 270 -17.05 14.15 -3.99
N SER A 271 -16.74 14.16 -2.71
CA SER A 271 -16.44 12.92 -1.98
C SER A 271 -17.66 12.02 -1.96
N LYS A 272 -17.65 11.02 -2.82
CA LYS A 272 -18.62 9.91 -2.83
C LYS A 272 -18.29 8.89 -1.72
N LEU A 273 -17.97 9.37 -0.51
CA LEU A 273 -17.51 8.53 0.57
C LEU A 273 -18.50 7.41 0.90
N ILE A 274 -19.79 7.73 0.87
CA ILE A 274 -20.87 6.78 1.13
C ILE A 274 -21.03 5.82 -0.03
N SER A 275 -21.01 6.32 -1.28
CA SER A 275 -21.00 5.45 -2.45
C SER A 275 -19.81 4.49 -2.37
N LYS A 276 -18.65 4.97 -1.92
CA LYS A 276 -17.44 4.16 -1.77
C LYS A 276 -17.58 3.12 -0.66
N ILE A 277 -18.15 3.44 0.50
CA ILE A 277 -18.48 2.44 1.53
C ILE A 277 -19.40 1.37 0.93
N ILE A 278 -20.37 1.78 0.13
CA ILE A 278 -21.36 0.90 -0.48
C ILE A 278 -20.70 0.08 -1.59
N ASP A 279 -19.98 0.73 -2.51
CA ASP A 279 -19.35 0.08 -3.65
C ASP A 279 -18.27 -0.91 -3.21
N ASP A 280 -17.37 -0.51 -2.32
CA ASP A 280 -16.28 -1.36 -1.85
C ASP A 280 -16.78 -2.57 -1.02
N TYR A 281 -17.89 -2.42 -0.27
CA TYR A 281 -18.37 -3.45 0.65
C TYR A 281 -19.67 -4.13 0.25
N PHE A 282 -20.44 -3.59 -0.71
CA PHE A 282 -21.75 -4.13 -1.07
C PHE A 282 -21.78 -4.82 -2.43
N PHE A 283 -20.83 -4.53 -3.35
CA PHE A 283 -20.89 -5.04 -4.72
C PHE A 283 -20.16 -6.38 -4.96
N ASP A 284 -19.23 -6.78 -4.11
CA ASP A 284 -18.52 -8.05 -4.28
C ASP A 284 -19.26 -9.22 -3.62
N VAL A 285 -20.51 -9.42 -4.01
CA VAL A 285 -21.37 -10.45 -3.41
C VAL A 285 -21.57 -11.63 -4.37
N ARG A 286 -21.01 -12.77 -4.00
CA ARG A 286 -21.36 -14.05 -4.65
C ARG A 286 -22.86 -14.32 -4.49
N PRO A 287 -23.55 -14.85 -5.51
CA PRO A 287 -24.98 -15.16 -5.42
C PRO A 287 -25.25 -16.15 -4.28
N ILE A 288 -26.33 -15.92 -3.54
CA ILE A 288 -26.81 -16.76 -2.44
C ILE A 288 -27.00 -18.23 -2.86
N GLU A 289 -27.15 -18.51 -4.13
CA GLU A 289 -27.31 -19.87 -4.68
C GLU A 289 -26.21 -20.84 -4.26
N CYS A 290 -25.00 -20.34 -3.95
CA CYS A 290 -23.90 -21.18 -3.45
C CYS A 290 -24.07 -21.61 -1.98
N LEU A 291 -24.88 -20.89 -1.19
CA LEU A 291 -25.08 -21.18 0.24
C LEU A 291 -26.25 -22.14 0.49
N TRP A 292 -27.17 -22.27 -0.45
CA TRP A 292 -28.36 -23.09 -0.31
C TRP A 292 -28.20 -24.51 -0.83
N GLY A 293 -27.12 -24.81 -1.57
CA GLY A 293 -26.88 -26.13 -2.16
C GLY A 293 -26.63 -27.24 -1.13
N ASP A 294 -26.13 -26.89 0.05
CA ASP A 294 -25.74 -27.86 1.09
C ASP A 294 -26.76 -28.02 2.23
N MET A 295 -27.83 -27.23 2.25
CA MET A 295 -28.88 -27.38 3.25
C MET A 295 -29.92 -28.40 2.81
N LYS A 296 -29.77 -29.64 3.30
CA LYS A 296 -30.83 -30.63 3.21
C LYS A 296 -32.05 -30.14 3.98
N PRO A 297 -33.25 -30.15 3.40
CA PRO A 297 -34.45 -29.78 4.15
C PRO A 297 -34.59 -30.72 5.36
N TYR A 298 -34.82 -30.13 6.56
CA TYR A 298 -35.17 -30.86 7.74
C TYR A 298 -36.45 -31.68 7.45
N SER A 299 -36.32 -32.99 7.39
CA SER A 299 -37.35 -33.89 6.90
C SER A 299 -38.15 -34.53 8.01
N ASN A 300 -38.10 -34.04 9.25
CA ASN A 300 -38.83 -34.64 10.35
C ASN A 300 -40.08 -33.80 10.74
N PRO A 301 -41.28 -34.23 10.35
CA PRO A 301 -42.53 -33.48 10.63
C PRO A 301 -42.93 -33.49 12.12
N ASN A 302 -42.21 -34.21 12.98
CA ASN A 302 -42.57 -34.40 14.41
C ASN A 302 -41.68 -33.60 15.38
N GLU A 303 -40.75 -32.79 14.92
CA GLU A 303 -39.93 -31.98 15.82
C GLU A 303 -40.73 -30.83 16.41
N LYS A 304 -40.81 -30.78 17.75
CA LYS A 304 -41.40 -29.68 18.51
C LYS A 304 -40.52 -28.46 18.38
N ILE A 305 -41.11 -27.33 18.00
CA ILE A 305 -40.41 -26.04 17.99
C ILE A 305 -39.96 -25.69 19.40
N PRO A 306 -38.69 -25.33 19.61
CA PRO A 306 -38.20 -24.94 20.93
C PRO A 306 -39.01 -23.77 21.50
N GLU A 307 -39.37 -23.86 22.77
CA GLU A 307 -39.97 -22.73 23.51
C GLU A 307 -38.99 -21.56 23.49
N GLY A 308 -39.45 -20.38 23.16
CA GLY A 308 -38.62 -19.17 23.04
C GLY A 308 -38.25 -18.73 21.62
N LEU A 309 -38.39 -19.59 20.61
CA LEU A 309 -38.04 -19.20 19.22
C LEU A 309 -38.92 -18.04 18.69
N MET A 310 -40.16 -17.98 19.14
CA MET A 310 -41.08 -16.87 18.78
C MET A 310 -40.73 -15.57 19.49
N GLU A 311 -40.19 -15.64 20.68
CA GLU A 311 -39.72 -14.49 21.43
C GLU A 311 -38.46 -13.93 20.75
N ILE A 312 -37.52 -14.80 20.40
CA ILE A 312 -36.30 -14.46 19.63
C ILE A 312 -36.69 -13.78 18.31
N PHE A 313 -37.65 -14.33 17.58
CA PHE A 313 -38.12 -13.77 16.34
C PHE A 313 -38.79 -12.40 16.50
N SER A 314 -39.61 -12.25 17.54
CA SER A 314 -40.28 -10.99 17.85
C SER A 314 -39.29 -9.89 18.25
N ASN A 315 -38.26 -10.25 19.02
CA ASN A 315 -37.18 -9.35 19.43
C ASN A 315 -36.32 -8.94 18.23
N PHE A 316 -35.96 -9.90 17.36
CA PHE A 316 -35.26 -9.61 16.10
C PHE A 316 -36.02 -8.60 15.25
N TRP A 317 -37.33 -8.79 15.02
CA TRP A 317 -38.12 -7.90 14.18
C TRP A 317 -38.32 -6.52 14.81
N SER A 318 -38.46 -6.46 16.12
CA SER A 318 -38.56 -5.19 16.82
C SER A 318 -37.26 -4.39 16.75
N GLY A 319 -36.13 -5.06 16.93
CA GLY A 319 -34.81 -4.48 16.75
C GLY A 319 -34.59 -3.99 15.32
N PHE A 320 -34.89 -4.82 14.34
CA PHE A 320 -34.78 -4.47 12.93
C PHE A 320 -35.62 -3.25 12.53
N LEU A 321 -36.89 -3.23 12.92
CA LEU A 321 -37.76 -2.07 12.62
C LEU A 321 -37.26 -0.79 13.27
N ASN A 322 -36.70 -0.90 14.47
CA ASN A 322 -36.09 0.23 15.14
C ASN A 322 -34.83 0.71 14.38
N ASP A 323 -33.98 -0.21 13.96
CA ASP A 323 -32.77 0.12 13.18
C ASP A 323 -33.13 0.74 11.82
N TYR A 324 -34.12 0.19 11.13
CA TYR A 324 -34.61 0.78 9.89
C TYR A 324 -35.15 2.20 10.08
N ARG A 325 -35.96 2.44 11.12
CA ARG A 325 -36.51 3.76 11.40
C ARG A 325 -35.45 4.80 11.70
N ASN A 326 -34.44 4.39 12.45
CA ASN A 326 -33.33 5.26 12.88
C ASN A 326 -32.25 5.47 11.81
N ASN A 327 -32.19 4.61 10.78
CA ASN A 327 -31.14 4.64 9.74
C ASN A 327 -31.74 4.55 8.32
N LYS A 328 -32.87 5.19 8.11
CA LYS A 328 -33.64 5.12 6.85
C LYS A 328 -32.82 5.57 5.65
N THR A 329 -31.98 6.59 5.82
CA THR A 329 -31.12 7.13 4.76
C THR A 329 -30.10 6.09 4.30
N LEU A 330 -29.42 5.40 5.22
CA LEU A 330 -28.48 4.35 4.90
C LEU A 330 -29.15 3.18 4.13
N PHE A 331 -30.33 2.74 4.58
CA PHE A 331 -31.07 1.70 3.87
C PHE A 331 -31.48 2.12 2.48
N ASN A 332 -31.93 3.36 2.31
CA ASN A 332 -32.29 3.90 0.99
C ASN A 332 -31.07 3.96 0.07
N ILE A 333 -29.93 4.42 0.54
CA ILE A 333 -28.69 4.48 -0.24
C ILE A 333 -28.23 3.07 -0.61
N ALA A 334 -28.19 2.14 0.34
CA ALA A 334 -27.74 0.76 0.11
C ALA A 334 -28.62 0.01 -0.91
N PHE A 335 -29.88 0.39 -1.02
CA PHE A 335 -30.85 -0.24 -1.92
C PHE A 335 -31.23 0.60 -3.14
N ALA A 336 -30.73 1.84 -3.28
CA ALA A 336 -31.03 2.74 -4.39
C ALA A 336 -30.58 2.21 -5.77
N ALA A 337 -29.55 1.36 -5.80
CA ALA A 337 -29.12 0.67 -7.02
C ALA A 337 -30.20 -0.29 -7.58
N ASN A 338 -31.27 -0.53 -6.84
CA ASN A 338 -32.35 -1.42 -7.23
C ASN A 338 -33.57 -0.61 -7.67
N LYS A 339 -33.81 -0.48 -8.98
CA LYS A 339 -34.94 0.26 -9.57
C LYS A 339 -36.31 -0.11 -9.00
N THR A 340 -36.46 -1.31 -8.44
CA THR A 340 -37.69 -1.79 -7.78
C THR A 340 -37.85 -1.20 -6.40
N TRP A 341 -36.75 -0.90 -5.71
CA TRP A 341 -36.74 -0.24 -4.41
C TRP A 341 -37.30 1.20 -4.50
N GLU A 342 -36.80 1.98 -5.45
CA GLU A 342 -37.30 3.36 -5.66
C GLU A 342 -38.82 3.43 -5.86
N LYS A 343 -39.37 2.46 -6.60
CA LYS A 343 -40.79 2.38 -6.85
C LYS A 343 -41.59 2.05 -5.59
N ASN A 344 -41.04 1.28 -4.69
CA ASN A 344 -41.68 0.80 -3.47
C ASN A 344 -41.28 1.58 -2.20
N SER A 345 -40.25 2.42 -2.24
CA SER A 345 -39.82 3.26 -1.12
C SER A 345 -40.84 4.31 -0.69
N ARG A 346 -41.85 4.59 -1.55
CA ARG A 346 -43.01 5.42 -1.20
C ARG A 346 -44.03 4.69 -0.32
N THR A 347 -43.97 3.37 -0.23
CA THR A 347 -44.78 2.59 0.71
C THR A 347 -43.92 2.35 1.95
N ASP A 348 -44.42 2.80 3.08
CA ASP A 348 -43.80 2.67 4.38
C ASP A 348 -43.38 1.19 4.63
N LEU A 349 -42.07 0.91 4.65
CA LEU A 349 -41.49 -0.42 4.92
C LEU A 349 -42.06 -0.98 6.23
N SER A 350 -42.38 -0.11 7.20
CA SER A 350 -43.00 -0.51 8.45
C SER A 350 -44.37 -1.17 8.26
N ARG A 351 -45.14 -0.71 7.24
CA ARG A 351 -46.43 -1.33 6.88
C ARG A 351 -46.25 -2.72 6.28
N TYR A 352 -45.20 -2.88 5.45
CA TYR A 352 -44.88 -4.16 4.82
C TYR A 352 -44.37 -5.18 5.83
N PHE A 353 -43.50 -4.76 6.74
CA PHE A 353 -43.02 -5.63 7.84
C PHE A 353 -44.10 -5.97 8.85
N ASN A 354 -45.04 -5.07 9.09
CA ASN A 354 -46.21 -5.40 9.94
C ASN A 354 -47.14 -6.42 9.28
N LEU A 355 -47.35 -6.32 7.98
CA LEU A 355 -48.09 -7.33 7.20
C LEU A 355 -47.33 -8.69 7.22
N PHE A 356 -46.04 -8.65 7.07
CA PHE A 356 -45.18 -9.82 7.16
C PHE A 356 -45.25 -10.48 8.55
N LYS A 357 -45.14 -9.68 9.63
CA LYS A 357 -45.26 -10.16 11.00
C LYS A 357 -46.63 -10.80 11.25
N GLN A 358 -47.70 -10.16 10.77
CA GLN A 358 -49.05 -10.71 10.91
C GLN A 358 -49.21 -12.03 10.13
N ASN A 359 -48.70 -12.10 8.92
CA ASN A 359 -48.78 -13.32 8.11
C ASN A 359 -47.89 -14.44 8.69
N ALA A 360 -46.70 -14.13 9.26
CA ALA A 360 -45.86 -15.08 9.94
C ALA A 360 -46.52 -15.65 11.20
N LEU A 361 -47.11 -14.79 12.01
CA LEU A 361 -47.83 -15.21 13.23
C LEU A 361 -49.08 -16.02 12.92
N LYS A 362 -49.84 -15.64 11.92
CA LYS A 362 -51.04 -16.37 11.43
C LYS A 362 -50.62 -17.77 10.97
N TYR A 363 -49.59 -17.83 10.21
CA TYR A 363 -49.09 -19.06 9.62
C TYR A 363 -48.50 -20.02 10.66
N TYR A 364 -47.81 -19.48 11.69
CA TYR A 364 -47.33 -20.25 12.83
C TYR A 364 -48.45 -20.91 13.61
N ARG A 365 -49.55 -20.17 13.80
CA ARG A 365 -50.76 -20.72 14.47
C ARG A 365 -51.39 -21.84 13.68
N ASP A 366 -51.39 -21.76 12.35
CA ASP A 366 -52.15 -22.65 11.49
C ASP A 366 -51.42 -23.97 11.17
N LYS A 367 -50.09 -24.01 11.11
CA LYS A 367 -49.35 -25.15 10.52
C LYS A 367 -48.12 -25.69 11.23
N LYS A 368 -47.70 -25.16 12.38
CA LYS A 368 -46.54 -25.68 13.15
C LYS A 368 -45.23 -25.94 12.37
N GLN A 369 -44.97 -25.30 11.24
CA GLN A 369 -43.79 -25.49 10.39
C GLN A 369 -43.02 -24.18 10.21
N PHE A 370 -42.24 -23.82 11.22
CA PHE A 370 -41.60 -22.50 11.24
C PHE A 370 -40.31 -22.40 10.41
N SER A 371 -39.42 -23.39 10.47
CA SER A 371 -38.05 -23.30 9.87
C SER A 371 -38.05 -23.16 8.35
N PHE A 372 -38.85 -23.96 7.65
CA PHE A 372 -38.92 -23.91 6.19
C PHE A 372 -39.48 -22.61 5.65
N ARG A 373 -40.27 -21.89 6.44
CA ARG A 373 -40.98 -20.67 5.99
C ARG A 373 -40.36 -19.36 6.36
N ALA A 374 -39.54 -19.27 7.38
CA ALA A 374 -38.63 -18.15 7.53
C ALA A 374 -37.77 -18.03 6.26
N ILE A 375 -37.30 -19.15 5.75
CA ILE A 375 -36.54 -19.25 4.50
C ILE A 375 -37.37 -18.82 3.27
N THR A 376 -38.61 -19.32 3.16
CA THR A 376 -39.49 -18.93 2.04
C THR A 376 -39.91 -17.46 2.12
N MET A 377 -40.00 -16.89 3.32
CA MET A 377 -40.32 -15.49 3.53
C MET A 377 -39.16 -14.58 3.19
N PHE A 378 -37.92 -14.93 3.48
CA PHE A 378 -36.73 -14.22 2.98
C PHE A 378 -36.62 -14.34 1.45
N SER A 379 -36.99 -15.49 0.86
CA SER A 379 -37.07 -15.65 -0.60
C SER A 379 -38.15 -14.76 -1.24
N ASN A 380 -39.29 -14.57 -0.57
CA ASN A 380 -40.34 -13.68 -1.04
C ASN A 380 -39.95 -12.23 -0.89
N LEU A 381 -39.30 -11.82 0.22
CA LEU A 381 -38.70 -10.51 0.35
C LEU A 381 -37.66 -10.25 -0.75
N LYS A 382 -36.82 -11.22 -1.08
CA LYS A 382 -35.86 -11.15 -2.19
C LYS A 382 -36.60 -10.98 -3.53
N ARG A 383 -37.68 -11.73 -3.76
CA ARG A 383 -38.48 -11.65 -4.99
C ARG A 383 -39.23 -10.32 -5.11
N ASP A 384 -39.87 -9.90 -4.04
CA ASP A 384 -40.77 -8.75 -4.05
C ASP A 384 -40.02 -7.41 -4.00
N PHE A 385 -38.85 -7.37 -3.31
CA PHE A 385 -38.00 -6.19 -3.21
C PHE A 385 -36.67 -6.34 -3.94
N LYS A 386 -36.35 -7.49 -4.53
CA LYS A 386 -35.03 -7.80 -5.11
C LYS A 386 -33.88 -7.46 -4.15
N ILE A 387 -34.10 -7.54 -2.85
CA ILE A 387 -33.09 -7.23 -1.84
C ILE A 387 -32.18 -8.45 -1.72
N ASN A 388 -30.88 -8.22 -1.87
CA ASN A 388 -29.88 -9.23 -1.52
C ASN A 388 -29.73 -9.30 0.00
N TYR A 389 -29.91 -10.49 0.57
CA TYR A 389 -29.75 -10.74 2.00
C TYR A 389 -28.38 -10.26 2.54
N MET A 390 -27.34 -10.40 1.73
CA MET A 390 -26.01 -9.91 2.08
C MET A 390 -25.90 -8.41 2.24
N GLN A 391 -26.53 -7.66 1.35
CA GLN A 391 -26.59 -6.19 1.47
C GLN A 391 -27.26 -5.78 2.77
N PHE A 392 -28.34 -6.50 3.11
CA PHE A 392 -29.06 -6.28 4.35
C PHE A 392 -28.18 -6.53 5.59
N TYR A 393 -27.50 -7.68 5.62
CA TYR A 393 -26.56 -8.02 6.69
C TYR A 393 -25.47 -6.97 6.87
N ARG A 394 -24.86 -6.55 5.76
CA ARG A 394 -23.79 -5.54 5.78
C ARG A 394 -24.28 -4.18 6.31
N VAL A 395 -25.50 -3.76 5.96
CA VAL A 395 -26.11 -2.56 6.54
C VAL A 395 -26.21 -2.66 8.08
N LEU A 396 -26.63 -3.80 8.59
CA LEU A 396 -26.73 -4.00 10.03
C LEU A 396 -25.36 -4.04 10.74
N ILE A 397 -24.34 -4.61 10.11
CA ILE A 397 -22.96 -4.56 10.63
C ILE A 397 -22.44 -3.12 10.66
N ILE A 398 -22.67 -2.33 9.61
CA ILE A 398 -22.31 -0.90 9.58
C ILE A 398 -22.97 -0.14 10.73
N ILE A 399 -24.27 -0.39 10.98
CA ILE A 399 -25.01 0.22 12.10
C ILE A 399 -24.41 -0.22 13.44
N ALA A 400 -24.04 -1.49 13.59
CA ALA A 400 -23.42 -2.00 14.80
C ALA A 400 -22.04 -1.37 15.05
N ILE A 401 -21.21 -1.24 14.01
CA ILE A 401 -19.91 -0.53 14.10
C ILE A 401 -20.14 0.93 14.50
N TRP A 402 -21.09 1.63 13.87
CA TRP A 402 -21.41 3.01 14.21
C TRP A 402 -21.81 3.16 15.69
N ARG A 403 -22.68 2.29 16.20
CA ARG A 403 -23.07 2.29 17.61
C ARG A 403 -21.88 2.09 18.53
N GLN A 404 -21.00 1.14 18.20
CA GLN A 404 -19.78 0.91 19.00
C GLN A 404 -18.83 2.12 18.98
N LEU A 405 -18.74 2.85 17.88
CA LEU A 405 -17.96 4.07 17.79
C LEU A 405 -18.58 5.22 18.59
N THR A 406 -19.91 5.41 18.49
CA THR A 406 -20.62 6.53 19.12
C THR A 406 -20.95 6.32 20.58
N SER A 407 -20.91 5.07 21.09
CA SER A 407 -21.05 4.77 22.51
C SER A 407 -19.80 5.04 23.35
N ARG A 408 -18.70 5.44 22.72
CA ARG A 408 -17.39 5.61 23.36
C ARG A 408 -17.20 7.06 23.80
N ASN A 409 -16.93 7.26 25.10
CA ASN A 409 -16.63 8.58 25.66
C ASN A 409 -15.23 9.11 25.31
N ASP A 410 -14.34 8.23 24.81
CA ASP A 410 -12.98 8.61 24.40
C ASP A 410 -12.90 9.11 22.94
N LEU A 411 -13.98 8.96 22.18
CA LEU A 411 -14.08 9.44 20.81
C LEU A 411 -14.98 10.68 20.69
N PRO A 412 -14.66 11.62 19.78
CA PRO A 412 -15.45 12.83 19.55
C PRO A 412 -16.70 12.57 18.68
N LEU A 413 -17.37 11.43 18.87
CA LEU A 413 -18.52 10.94 18.10
C LEU A 413 -19.75 10.70 18.97
N GLU A 414 -19.73 11.11 20.23
CA GLU A 414 -20.76 10.82 21.23
C GLU A 414 -22.16 11.23 20.75
N ASN A 415 -23.10 10.29 20.94
CA ASN A 415 -24.55 10.48 20.69
C ASN A 415 -24.98 10.90 19.27
N GLU A 416 -24.08 10.88 18.30
CA GLU A 416 -24.42 11.26 16.94
C GLU A 416 -25.18 10.15 16.19
N LYS A 417 -26.26 10.54 15.51
CA LYS A 417 -27.05 9.61 14.70
C LYS A 417 -26.46 9.44 13.32
N LEU A 418 -26.30 8.20 12.88
CA LEU A 418 -25.79 7.90 11.55
C LEU A 418 -26.63 8.57 10.43
N ASP A 419 -27.94 8.58 10.57
CA ASP A 419 -28.84 9.18 9.58
C ASP A 419 -28.67 10.71 9.47
N GLU A 420 -28.36 11.37 10.59
CA GLU A 420 -28.02 12.80 10.60
C GLU A 420 -26.69 13.07 9.91
N ALA A 421 -25.67 12.27 10.21
CA ALA A 421 -24.36 12.38 9.57
C ALA A 421 -24.46 12.16 8.04
N LEU A 422 -25.30 11.21 7.60
CA LEU A 422 -25.53 10.94 6.19
C LEU A 422 -26.26 12.10 5.48
N ASN A 423 -27.22 12.73 6.14
CA ASN A 423 -27.95 13.85 5.56
C ASN A 423 -27.09 15.12 5.48
N LYS A 424 -26.15 15.30 6.39
CA LYS A 424 -25.25 16.46 6.48
C LYS A 424 -23.83 16.16 5.96
N GLN A 425 -23.64 15.14 5.14
CA GLN A 425 -22.33 14.66 4.68
C GLN A 425 -21.44 15.70 3.99
N HIS A 426 -22.02 16.85 3.59
CA HIS A 426 -21.28 17.95 2.95
C HIS A 426 -20.69 18.94 3.98
N GLU A 427 -21.07 18.82 5.23
CA GLU A 427 -20.48 19.59 6.32
C GLU A 427 -19.19 18.91 6.80
N PRO A 428 -18.09 19.66 7.05
CA PRO A 428 -16.78 19.07 7.38
C PRO A 428 -16.82 18.09 8.54
N ARG A 429 -17.53 18.43 9.63
CA ARG A 429 -17.66 17.59 10.81
C ARG A 429 -18.28 16.23 10.48
N PHE A 430 -19.44 16.24 9.82
CA PHE A 430 -20.18 15.02 9.47
C PHE A 430 -19.45 14.18 8.41
N ALA A 431 -18.77 14.83 7.45
CA ALA A 431 -17.89 14.14 6.51
C ALA A 431 -16.75 13.39 7.22
N CYS A 432 -16.13 14.02 8.22
CA CYS A 432 -15.12 13.39 9.05
C CYS A 432 -15.66 12.21 9.85
N MET A 433 -16.83 12.34 10.45
CA MET A 433 -17.47 11.25 11.19
C MET A 433 -17.74 10.03 10.30
N LEU A 434 -18.27 10.26 9.10
CA LEU A 434 -18.47 9.20 8.10
C LEU A 434 -17.14 8.60 7.61
N TYR A 435 -16.09 9.42 7.53
CA TYR A 435 -14.77 8.92 7.20
C TYR A 435 -14.18 8.03 8.29
N VAL A 436 -14.42 8.33 9.57
CA VAL A 436 -14.04 7.44 10.68
C VAL A 436 -14.68 6.07 10.50
N LEU A 437 -15.99 6.02 10.26
CA LEU A 437 -16.72 4.78 9.98
C LEU A 437 -16.10 4.02 8.81
N TYR A 438 -15.94 4.69 7.67
CA TYR A 438 -15.33 4.10 6.47
C TYR A 438 -13.93 3.55 6.77
N LYS A 439 -13.08 4.33 7.45
CA LYS A 439 -11.70 3.94 7.68
C LYS A 439 -11.57 2.78 8.66
N VAL A 440 -12.41 2.72 9.67
CA VAL A 440 -12.47 1.59 10.61
C VAL A 440 -12.85 0.30 9.87
N ILE A 441 -13.91 0.32 9.06
CA ILE A 441 -14.31 -0.83 8.25
C ILE A 441 -13.16 -1.22 7.29
N SER A 442 -12.56 -0.24 6.61
CA SER A 442 -11.44 -0.48 5.69
C SER A 442 -10.23 -1.12 6.37
N ILE A 443 -9.91 -0.72 7.60
CA ILE A 443 -8.81 -1.33 8.37
C ILE A 443 -9.16 -2.77 8.75
N MET A 444 -10.38 -3.02 9.22
CA MET A 444 -10.86 -4.36 9.55
C MET A 444 -10.76 -5.31 8.37
N ASP A 445 -11.17 -4.85 7.19
CA ASP A 445 -11.16 -5.65 5.97
C ASP A 445 -9.74 -5.90 5.43
N THR A 446 -8.90 -4.87 5.48
CA THR A 446 -7.59 -4.89 4.81
C THR A 446 -6.49 -5.53 5.66
N TYR A 447 -6.49 -5.27 6.98
CA TYR A 447 -5.40 -5.67 7.87
C TYR A 447 -5.80 -6.85 8.77
N LYS A 448 -5.94 -8.03 8.18
CA LYS A 448 -6.35 -9.28 8.87
C LYS A 448 -5.42 -9.68 10.03
N GLY A 449 -4.15 -9.25 10.00
CA GLY A 449 -3.21 -9.45 11.12
C GLY A 449 -3.49 -8.57 12.34
N LEU A 450 -4.17 -7.43 12.15
CA LEU A 450 -4.56 -6.53 13.25
C LEU A 450 -5.92 -6.91 13.84
N CYS A 451 -6.87 -7.29 13.00
CA CYS A 451 -8.24 -7.62 13.35
C CYS A 451 -8.60 -9.01 12.86
N ASN A 452 -9.60 -9.64 13.50
CA ASN A 452 -10.20 -10.86 12.99
C ASN A 452 -11.70 -10.64 12.75
N PRO A 453 -12.08 -9.89 11.70
CA PRO A 453 -13.45 -9.48 11.47
C PRO A 453 -14.29 -10.58 10.80
N TRP A 454 -14.33 -11.78 11.38
CA TRP A 454 -15.12 -12.90 10.89
C TRP A 454 -16.58 -12.50 10.61
N TYR A 455 -17.14 -11.59 11.40
CA TYR A 455 -18.49 -11.06 11.24
C TYR A 455 -18.71 -10.25 9.96
N LEU A 456 -17.66 -9.82 9.27
CA LEU A 456 -17.79 -9.18 7.94
C LEU A 456 -18.04 -10.21 6.84
N TYR A 457 -17.62 -11.45 7.04
CA TYR A 457 -17.60 -12.50 6.01
C TYR A 457 -18.46 -13.71 6.36
N ASP A 458 -18.57 -14.07 7.63
CA ASP A 458 -19.28 -15.26 8.06
C ASP A 458 -20.78 -14.99 8.24
N GLN A 459 -21.56 -15.60 7.36
CA GLN A 459 -23.01 -15.44 7.30
C GLN A 459 -23.74 -16.53 8.06
N SER A 460 -23.07 -17.61 8.43
CA SER A 460 -23.70 -18.81 9.03
C SER A 460 -24.36 -18.51 10.38
N TYR A 461 -23.84 -17.51 11.10
CA TYR A 461 -24.37 -17.08 12.39
C TYR A 461 -25.74 -16.41 12.36
N MET A 462 -26.15 -15.85 11.23
CA MET A 462 -27.39 -15.09 11.13
C MET A 462 -28.64 -15.94 10.97
N VAL A 463 -28.51 -17.12 10.38
CA VAL A 463 -29.67 -17.85 9.89
C VAL A 463 -30.34 -18.71 10.97
N PHE A 464 -29.60 -19.17 11.97
CA PHE A 464 -30.08 -20.28 12.76
C PHE A 464 -30.02 -20.19 14.29
N GLU A 465 -29.24 -19.29 14.89
CA GLU A 465 -29.02 -19.48 16.31
C GLU A 465 -29.16 -18.31 17.27
N ARG A 466 -29.21 -17.03 16.86
CA ARG A 466 -29.12 -15.96 17.88
C ARG A 466 -29.80 -14.63 17.54
N GLN A 467 -30.05 -13.85 18.61
CA GLN A 467 -30.56 -12.49 18.62
C GLN A 467 -29.65 -11.53 17.82
N TRP A 468 -30.23 -10.64 17.08
CA TRP A 468 -29.51 -9.64 16.28
C TRP A 468 -29.39 -8.29 16.99
N PRO A 469 -28.27 -7.56 16.81
CA PRO A 469 -26.92 -8.12 16.79
C PRO A 469 -26.64 -8.81 18.12
N ASN A 470 -26.05 -9.98 18.04
CA ASN A 470 -25.73 -10.77 19.21
C ASN A 470 -24.65 -10.05 20.03
N GLU A 471 -24.69 -10.17 21.37
CA GLU A 471 -23.64 -9.71 22.30
C GLU A 471 -22.22 -10.16 21.84
N ASN A 472 -22.13 -11.32 21.20
CA ASN A 472 -20.89 -11.85 20.67
C ASN A 472 -20.35 -11.06 19.46
N ILE A 473 -21.22 -10.58 18.56
CA ILE A 473 -20.83 -9.75 17.41
C ILE A 473 -20.47 -8.34 17.87
N GLU A 474 -21.26 -7.73 18.74
CA GLU A 474 -20.96 -6.41 19.29
C GLU A 474 -19.66 -6.42 20.11
N GLY A 475 -19.44 -7.46 20.91
CA GLY A 475 -18.20 -7.67 21.64
C GLY A 475 -16.99 -7.87 20.73
N ALA A 476 -17.13 -8.60 19.62
CA ALA A 476 -16.08 -8.79 18.62
C ALA A 476 -15.74 -7.47 17.92
N ILE A 477 -16.76 -6.71 17.49
CA ILE A 477 -16.60 -5.37 16.90
C ILE A 477 -15.88 -4.44 17.87
N ALA A 478 -16.31 -4.40 19.13
CA ALA A 478 -15.68 -3.56 20.15
C ALA A 478 -14.21 -3.94 20.37
N THR A 479 -13.89 -5.24 20.37
CA THR A 479 -12.52 -5.74 20.50
C THR A 479 -11.65 -5.28 19.33
N ASP A 480 -12.14 -5.41 18.10
CA ASP A 480 -11.39 -4.99 16.90
C ASP A 480 -11.22 -3.46 16.85
N ILE A 481 -12.25 -2.69 17.22
CA ILE A 481 -12.12 -1.22 17.35
C ILE A 481 -11.06 -0.86 18.38
N ASN A 482 -11.02 -1.54 19.55
CA ASN A 482 -9.98 -1.29 20.56
C ASN A 482 -8.58 -1.55 20.04
N LYS A 483 -8.39 -2.65 19.30
CA LYS A 483 -7.10 -2.94 18.67
C LYS A 483 -6.70 -1.87 17.65
N ILE A 484 -7.63 -1.43 16.79
CA ILE A 484 -7.38 -0.36 15.81
C ILE A 484 -6.96 0.93 16.50
N LEU A 485 -7.68 1.33 17.56
CA LEU A 485 -7.40 2.56 18.29
C LEU A 485 -6.12 2.50 19.15
N SER A 486 -5.62 1.32 19.47
CA SER A 486 -4.34 1.16 20.18
C SER A 486 -3.12 1.33 19.27
N VAL A 487 -3.30 1.28 17.95
CA VAL A 487 -2.21 1.38 16.96
C VAL A 487 -2.07 2.81 16.45
N HIS A 488 -0.81 3.30 16.39
CA HIS A 488 -0.45 4.63 15.91
C HIS A 488 0.65 4.55 14.85
N ASP A 489 0.32 3.90 13.71
CA ASP A 489 1.23 3.76 12.58
C ASP A 489 0.56 4.19 11.26
N TYR A 490 1.22 3.93 10.12
CA TYR A 490 0.70 4.29 8.81
C TYR A 490 -0.68 3.67 8.48
N ARG A 491 -1.05 2.52 9.07
CA ARG A 491 -2.35 1.85 8.88
C ARG A 491 -3.49 2.69 9.42
N THR A 492 -3.27 3.31 10.58
CA THR A 492 -4.26 4.09 11.32
C THR A 492 -4.05 5.61 11.21
N LEU A 493 -3.00 6.07 10.53
CA LEU A 493 -2.65 7.49 10.42
C LEU A 493 -3.85 8.35 9.96
N LYS A 494 -4.52 7.96 8.89
CA LYS A 494 -5.69 8.70 8.35
C LYS A 494 -6.88 8.70 9.30
N LEU A 495 -7.05 7.66 10.11
CA LEU A 495 -8.05 7.61 11.17
C LEU A 495 -7.72 8.64 12.26
N TRP A 496 -6.46 8.68 12.71
CA TRP A 496 -6.03 9.64 13.73
C TRP A 496 -6.06 11.08 13.24
N GLN A 497 -5.73 11.36 11.98
CA GLN A 497 -5.93 12.68 11.38
C GLN A 497 -7.39 13.13 11.50
N THR A 498 -8.32 12.26 11.24
CA THR A 498 -9.74 12.55 11.30
C THR A 498 -10.24 12.71 12.74
N LEU A 499 -9.80 11.85 13.65
CA LEU A 499 -10.16 11.94 15.06
C LEU A 499 -9.59 13.19 15.73
N ASN A 500 -8.36 13.59 15.39
CA ASN A 500 -7.76 14.82 15.89
C ASN A 500 -8.50 16.06 15.37
N TYR A 501 -8.93 16.04 14.11
CA TYR A 501 -9.79 17.10 13.58
C TYR A 501 -11.13 17.19 14.32
N LEU A 502 -11.79 16.07 14.59
CA LEU A 502 -13.07 16.05 15.30
C LEU A 502 -12.97 16.47 16.78
N LYS A 503 -11.81 16.28 17.41
CA LYS A 503 -11.55 16.72 18.78
C LYS A 503 -11.39 18.23 18.90
N ARG A 504 -10.93 18.88 17.85
CA ARG A 504 -10.66 20.31 17.77
C ARG A 504 -11.24 20.80 16.45
N ASP A 505 -11.98 21.85 16.42
CA ASP A 505 -12.49 22.43 15.18
C ASP A 505 -11.34 22.82 14.24
N ALA A 506 -11.60 22.91 12.92
CA ALA A 506 -10.61 23.35 11.95
C ALA A 506 -10.01 24.70 12.30
N ASP A 507 -10.83 25.61 12.81
CA ASP A 507 -10.42 26.94 13.24
C ASP A 507 -9.45 26.89 14.42
N ASP A 508 -9.69 25.97 15.38
CA ASP A 508 -8.80 25.73 16.51
C ASP A 508 -7.51 25.02 16.11
N LEU A 509 -7.58 24.08 15.14
CA LEU A 509 -6.42 23.31 14.72
C LEU A 509 -5.50 24.08 13.79
N TYR A 510 -6.08 24.83 12.85
CA TYR A 510 -5.34 25.39 11.73
C TYR A 510 -5.36 26.92 11.68
N GLY A 511 -6.03 27.58 12.62
CA GLY A 511 -6.16 29.04 12.63
C GLY A 511 -6.85 29.57 11.39
N ALA A 512 -7.93 28.89 10.98
CA ALA A 512 -8.56 29.09 9.69
C ALA A 512 -8.99 30.52 9.45
N LYS A 513 -8.50 31.07 8.36
CA LYS A 513 -9.07 32.28 7.72
C LYS A 513 -9.41 31.90 6.31
N GLU A 514 -10.60 32.29 5.82
CA GLU A 514 -10.83 32.33 4.39
C GLU A 514 -9.67 33.09 3.77
N CYS A 515 -8.84 32.39 3.00
CA CYS A 515 -7.61 32.94 2.51
C CYS A 515 -7.64 33.03 0.99
N GLU A 516 -7.76 34.23 0.46
CA GLU A 516 -7.28 34.51 -0.88
C GLU A 516 -5.77 34.60 -0.81
N ILE A 517 -5.09 33.57 -1.29
CA ILE A 517 -3.64 33.56 -1.38
C ILE A 517 -3.28 34.40 -2.60
N PRO A 518 -2.53 35.50 -2.45
CA PRO A 518 -2.14 36.32 -3.59
C PRO A 518 -1.45 35.47 -4.66
N GLY A 519 -1.90 35.57 -5.92
CA GLY A 519 -1.35 34.78 -7.03
C GLY A 519 -1.99 33.40 -7.25
N VAL A 520 -2.70 32.84 -6.29
CA VAL A 520 -3.41 31.57 -6.44
C VAL A 520 -4.84 31.82 -6.92
N LYS A 521 -5.17 31.33 -8.12
CA LYS A 521 -6.50 31.54 -8.74
C LYS A 521 -7.60 30.71 -8.08
N GLU A 522 -7.25 29.61 -7.46
CA GLU A 522 -8.17 28.70 -6.81
C GLU A 522 -8.56 29.24 -5.42
N LYS A 523 -9.86 29.15 -5.09
CA LYS A 523 -10.36 29.56 -3.77
C LYS A 523 -10.30 28.38 -2.82
N TYR A 524 -9.58 28.52 -1.72
CA TYR A 524 -9.54 27.56 -0.64
C TYR A 524 -10.25 28.13 0.60
N ASN A 525 -10.88 27.24 1.39
CA ASN A 525 -11.52 27.66 2.64
C ASN A 525 -10.50 27.90 3.74
N TYR A 526 -9.37 27.18 3.70
CA TYR A 526 -8.36 27.16 4.75
C TYR A 526 -6.96 27.28 4.15
N PHE A 527 -6.09 28.00 4.84
CA PHE A 527 -4.66 28.00 4.58
C PHE A 527 -3.92 27.93 5.92
N ILE A 528 -2.89 27.10 6.00
CA ILE A 528 -2.00 27.03 7.13
C ILE A 528 -0.55 27.05 6.65
N SER A 529 0.25 27.96 7.21
CA SER A 529 1.69 27.93 6.95
C SER A 529 2.36 26.79 7.70
N PHE A 530 3.43 26.24 7.13
CA PHE A 530 4.20 25.21 7.83
C PHE A 530 4.88 25.72 9.09
N ASP A 531 5.16 27.02 9.20
CA ASP A 531 5.72 27.62 10.40
C ASP A 531 4.67 27.71 11.51
N ASP A 532 3.42 28.09 11.20
CA ASP A 532 2.32 28.06 12.16
C ASP A 532 2.00 26.64 12.62
N LEU A 533 2.03 25.66 11.70
CA LEU A 533 1.89 24.24 12.05
C LEU A 533 2.96 23.80 13.06
N ASN A 534 4.23 24.11 12.80
CA ASN A 534 5.31 23.74 13.70
C ASN A 534 5.20 24.43 15.07
N ASN A 535 4.76 25.69 15.10
CA ASN A 535 4.55 26.43 16.35
C ASN A 535 3.36 25.86 17.15
N ASN A 536 2.22 25.61 16.49
CA ASN A 536 1.01 25.11 17.13
C ASN A 536 1.18 23.68 17.66
N PHE A 537 2.05 22.88 17.06
CA PHE A 537 2.30 21.48 17.44
C PHE A 537 3.71 21.23 18.01
N SER A 538 4.40 22.27 18.46
CA SER A 538 5.77 22.18 19.03
C SER A 538 5.90 21.22 20.22
N SER A 539 4.82 20.99 20.97
CA SER A 539 4.78 20.03 22.08
C SER A 539 4.45 18.59 21.66
N VAL A 540 4.10 18.37 20.39
CA VAL A 540 3.73 17.05 19.89
C VAL A 540 5.00 16.29 19.48
N PRO A 541 5.20 15.04 19.92
CA PRO A 541 6.30 14.21 19.44
C PRO A 541 6.29 14.09 17.92
N GLU A 542 7.45 14.13 17.29
CA GLU A 542 7.59 14.16 15.83
C GLU A 542 6.90 12.96 15.14
N ASN A 543 6.97 11.78 15.74
CA ASN A 543 6.30 10.58 15.23
C ASN A 543 4.76 10.67 15.25
N LYS A 544 4.17 11.59 16.02
CA LYS A 544 2.73 11.85 16.08
C LYS A 544 2.30 13.07 15.27
N LEU A 545 3.26 13.89 14.82
CA LEU A 545 2.98 15.15 14.15
C LEU A 545 2.11 14.94 12.89
N LEU A 546 2.35 13.89 12.13
CA LEU A 546 1.58 13.57 10.92
C LEU A 546 0.10 13.31 11.18
N SER A 547 -0.27 12.92 12.40
CA SER A 547 -1.68 12.72 12.76
C SER A 547 -2.47 14.03 12.91
N PHE A 548 -1.80 15.17 12.82
CA PHE A 548 -2.42 16.50 12.83
C PHE A 548 -2.50 17.16 11.45
N LEU A 549 -2.11 16.46 10.40
CA LEU A 549 -2.40 16.88 9.02
C LEU A 549 -3.91 16.95 8.79
N PRO A 550 -4.38 17.75 7.81
CA PRO A 550 -5.79 17.81 7.45
C PRO A 550 -6.38 16.43 7.20
N ALA A 551 -7.60 16.23 7.73
CA ALA A 551 -8.33 14.97 7.55
C ALA A 551 -8.50 14.65 6.05
N PRO A 552 -8.54 13.36 5.66
CA PRO A 552 -8.61 12.96 4.25
C PRO A 552 -9.88 13.37 3.49
N VAL A 553 -10.84 13.95 4.19
CA VAL A 553 -12.05 14.55 3.58
C VAL A 553 -11.76 15.93 2.96
N PHE A 554 -10.60 16.51 3.27
CA PHE A 554 -10.16 17.76 2.65
C PHE A 554 -9.27 17.47 1.43
N VAL A 555 -9.42 18.32 0.45
CA VAL A 555 -8.59 18.36 -0.76
C VAL A 555 -7.90 19.71 -0.80
N GLY A 556 -6.63 19.70 -1.12
CA GLY A 556 -5.88 20.94 -1.18
C GLY A 556 -4.58 20.77 -1.92
N ASP A 557 -3.82 21.86 -1.95
CA ASP A 557 -2.54 21.90 -2.61
C ASP A 557 -1.48 22.60 -1.74
N ILE A 558 -0.23 22.27 -1.98
CA ILE A 558 0.91 22.88 -1.32
C ILE A 558 1.18 24.23 -1.99
N VAL A 559 1.23 25.26 -1.19
CA VAL A 559 1.56 26.62 -1.63
C VAL A 559 3.07 26.81 -1.58
N LEU A 560 3.60 27.28 -2.68
CA LEU A 560 5.00 27.57 -2.90
C LEU A 560 5.21 29.07 -2.93
N ASN A 561 6.41 29.49 -2.54
CA ASN A 561 6.84 30.88 -2.57
C ASN A 561 8.16 30.99 -3.37
N ARG A 562 8.16 31.90 -4.35
CA ARG A 562 9.35 32.30 -5.09
C ARG A 562 9.42 33.82 -5.14
N TYR A 563 10.36 34.43 -4.42
CA TYR A 563 10.53 35.89 -4.36
C TYR A 563 9.25 36.68 -3.99
N ASN A 564 8.44 36.16 -3.05
CA ASN A 564 7.11 36.68 -2.66
C ASN A 564 6.01 36.51 -3.73
N ASP A 565 6.24 35.72 -4.76
CA ASP A 565 5.20 35.27 -5.66
C ASP A 565 4.72 33.87 -5.22
N PHE A 566 3.42 33.77 -4.94
CA PHE A 566 2.80 32.54 -4.42
C PHE A 566 2.07 31.80 -5.53
N TYR A 567 2.27 30.50 -5.58
CA TYR A 567 1.61 29.58 -6.51
C TYR A 567 1.51 28.19 -5.91
N THR A 568 0.84 27.26 -6.56
CA THR A 568 0.64 25.91 -6.05
C THR A 568 1.50 24.88 -6.80
N VAL A 569 1.71 23.71 -6.17
CA VAL A 569 2.43 22.60 -6.80
C VAL A 569 1.82 22.20 -8.13
N ASN A 570 0.50 22.37 -8.32
CA ASN A 570 -0.18 22.12 -9.59
C ASN A 570 0.34 22.94 -10.78
N THR A 571 0.95 24.08 -10.52
CA THR A 571 1.44 24.97 -11.58
C THR A 571 2.89 24.70 -11.98
N LEU A 572 3.55 23.75 -11.30
CA LEU A 572 4.91 23.34 -11.60
C LEU A 572 5.01 22.64 -12.96
N SER A 573 6.20 22.70 -13.56
CA SER A 573 6.50 21.91 -14.76
C SER A 573 6.45 20.41 -14.47
N SER A 574 6.14 19.61 -15.50
CA SER A 574 6.09 18.15 -15.38
C SER A 574 7.39 17.54 -14.81
N GLY A 575 8.55 18.08 -15.19
CA GLY A 575 9.85 17.64 -14.66
C GLY A 575 10.03 17.92 -13.17
N MET A 576 9.58 19.09 -12.69
CA MET A 576 9.61 19.41 -11.26
C MET A 576 8.63 18.52 -10.47
N ILE A 577 7.43 18.33 -10.97
CA ILE A 577 6.44 17.43 -10.36
C ILE A 577 6.99 16.00 -10.28
N GLN A 578 7.58 15.50 -11.37
CA GLN A 578 8.18 14.17 -11.42
C GLN A 578 9.33 14.01 -10.39
N ARG A 579 10.20 15.02 -10.29
CA ARG A 579 11.29 15.05 -9.31
C ARG A 579 10.76 14.98 -7.87
N LEU A 580 9.78 15.81 -7.56
CA LEU A 580 9.15 15.83 -6.23
C LEU A 580 8.41 14.52 -5.92
N ASN A 581 7.67 13.99 -6.89
CA ASN A 581 6.89 12.77 -6.70
C ASN A 581 7.78 11.54 -6.50
N SER A 582 8.86 11.41 -7.27
CA SER A 582 9.78 10.27 -7.14
C SER A 582 10.49 10.27 -5.79
N VAL A 583 11.02 11.41 -5.36
CA VAL A 583 11.66 11.56 -4.05
C VAL A 583 10.64 11.48 -2.92
N GLY A 584 9.49 12.14 -3.06
CA GLY A 584 8.41 12.10 -2.08
C GLY A 584 7.87 10.69 -1.83
N SER A 585 7.70 9.90 -2.89
CA SER A 585 7.30 8.50 -2.78
C SER A 585 8.35 7.69 -2.00
N PHE A 586 9.62 7.84 -2.35
CA PHE A 586 10.71 7.14 -1.66
C PHE A 586 10.81 7.52 -0.18
N ILE A 587 10.84 8.82 0.14
CA ILE A 587 10.92 9.30 1.53
C ILE A 587 9.72 8.84 2.37
N TYR A 588 8.54 8.84 1.80
CA TYR A 588 7.35 8.34 2.48
C TYR A 588 7.49 6.87 2.88
N HIS A 589 7.98 6.03 1.97
CA HIS A 589 8.13 4.60 2.26
C HIS A 589 9.28 4.30 3.23
N ILE A 590 10.40 5.01 3.09
CA ILE A 590 11.55 4.82 4.00
C ILE A 590 11.20 5.24 5.44
N ARG A 591 10.40 6.32 5.62
CA ARG A 591 9.89 6.71 6.94
C ARG A 591 8.94 5.69 7.53
N ASN A 592 8.06 5.12 6.74
CA ASN A 592 7.15 4.09 7.22
C ASN A 592 7.92 2.86 7.70
N LEU A 593 8.92 2.41 6.94
CA LEU A 593 9.81 1.30 7.33
C LEU A 593 10.62 1.62 8.59
N ASP A 594 11.08 2.87 8.74
CA ASP A 594 11.83 3.31 9.91
C ASP A 594 10.97 3.43 11.19
N ASN A 595 9.68 3.78 11.03
CA ASN A 595 8.75 4.02 12.14
C ASN A 595 7.95 2.79 12.56
N GLU A 596 8.06 1.66 11.85
CA GLU A 596 7.30 0.46 12.17
C GLU A 596 7.48 0.06 13.64
N GLN A 597 6.37 -0.08 14.36
CA GLN A 597 6.40 -0.54 15.75
C GLN A 597 6.81 -2.01 15.76
N LYS A 598 7.65 -2.40 16.69
CA LYS A 598 8.04 -3.80 16.89
C LYS A 598 6.79 -4.61 17.26
N ASP A 599 6.18 -5.19 16.26
CA ASP A 599 5.21 -6.25 16.43
C ASP A 599 5.98 -7.57 16.36
N ASP A 600 5.78 -8.43 17.35
CA ASP A 600 6.45 -9.74 17.39
C ASP A 600 6.12 -10.65 16.21
N LEU A 601 5.14 -10.29 15.38
CA LEU A 601 4.73 -11.04 14.20
C LEU A 601 5.25 -10.45 12.86
N LEU A 602 5.77 -9.21 12.85
CA LEU A 602 6.21 -8.54 11.63
C LEU A 602 7.74 -8.61 11.45
N ILE A 603 8.18 -8.60 10.18
CA ILE A 603 9.59 -8.52 9.80
C ILE A 603 9.99 -7.04 9.76
N ASP A 604 11.05 -6.69 10.49
CA ASP A 604 11.57 -5.33 10.59
C ASP A 604 12.86 -5.22 9.74
N TYR A 605 12.80 -4.45 8.64
CA TYR A 605 13.91 -4.33 7.71
C TYR A 605 14.85 -3.20 8.08
N SER A 606 16.14 -3.49 8.23
CA SER A 606 17.22 -2.50 8.44
C SER A 606 18.02 -2.18 7.18
N ASN A 607 17.86 -2.97 6.12
CA ASN A 607 18.55 -2.83 4.84
C ASN A 607 17.52 -2.55 3.74
N ILE A 608 17.77 -1.53 2.93
CA ILE A 608 16.87 -1.13 1.85
C ILE A 608 17.62 -1.03 0.53
N THR A 609 16.98 -1.49 -0.54
CA THR A 609 17.31 -1.16 -1.93
C THR A 609 16.22 -0.25 -2.50
N VAL A 610 16.59 0.78 -3.22
CA VAL A 610 15.68 1.53 -4.08
C VAL A 610 16.20 1.51 -5.51
N ILE A 611 15.34 1.16 -6.46
CA ILE A 611 15.64 1.18 -7.89
C ILE A 611 14.82 2.31 -8.51
N PHE A 612 15.51 3.35 -8.97
CA PHE A 612 14.93 4.42 -9.76
C PHE A 612 15.07 4.07 -11.23
N GLU A 613 13.96 3.72 -11.87
CA GLU A 613 13.94 3.32 -13.26
C GLU A 613 13.42 4.46 -14.14
N GLU A 614 14.32 5.06 -14.92
CA GLU A 614 14.05 6.15 -15.87
C GLU A 614 13.27 7.34 -15.27
N VAL A 615 13.49 7.64 -14.00
CA VAL A 615 12.75 8.71 -13.30
C VAL A 615 13.07 10.10 -13.85
N GLU A 616 14.21 10.24 -14.53
CA GLU A 616 14.73 11.49 -15.10
C GLU A 616 14.12 11.87 -16.45
N LEU A 617 13.21 11.08 -17.03
CA LEU A 617 12.70 11.26 -18.40
C LEU A 617 12.17 12.67 -18.70
N TYR A 618 11.60 13.35 -17.73
CA TYR A 618 11.07 14.71 -17.88
C TYR A 618 11.94 15.78 -17.25
N PHE A 619 13.12 15.42 -16.72
CA PHE A 619 13.96 16.38 -16.00
C PHE A 619 14.73 17.28 -16.94
N HIS A 620 14.74 18.57 -16.63
CA HIS A 620 15.74 19.47 -17.18
C HIS A 620 17.16 18.98 -16.79
N PRO A 621 18.18 19.14 -17.63
CA PRO A 621 19.55 18.71 -17.33
C PRO A 621 20.08 19.13 -15.95
N GLU A 622 19.74 20.34 -15.48
CA GLU A 622 20.10 20.82 -14.14
C GLU A 622 19.48 19.97 -13.02
N TYR A 623 18.26 19.50 -13.22
CA TYR A 623 17.62 18.59 -12.25
C TYR A 623 18.21 17.19 -12.30
N GLN A 624 18.63 16.71 -13.47
CA GLN A 624 19.34 15.43 -13.59
C GLN A 624 20.68 15.47 -12.85
N LYS A 625 21.44 16.55 -13.04
CA LYS A 625 22.75 16.79 -12.40
C LYS A 625 22.64 16.87 -10.88
N SER A 626 21.59 17.49 -10.36
CA SER A 626 21.40 17.69 -8.90
C SER A 626 20.56 16.59 -8.22
N TYR A 627 20.13 15.57 -8.96
CA TYR A 627 19.12 14.63 -8.46
C TYR A 627 19.61 13.80 -7.27
N LEU A 628 20.78 13.19 -7.36
CA LEU A 628 21.35 12.39 -6.26
C LEU A 628 21.60 13.25 -5.03
N TYR A 629 22.16 14.44 -5.20
CA TYR A 629 22.38 15.38 -4.10
C TYR A 629 21.06 15.75 -3.41
N PHE A 630 20.04 16.11 -4.17
CA PHE A 630 18.72 16.43 -3.67
C PHE A 630 18.12 15.24 -2.88
N LEU A 631 18.20 14.02 -3.44
CA LEU A 631 17.73 12.80 -2.79
C LEU A 631 18.42 12.56 -1.45
N LEU A 632 19.76 12.62 -1.41
CA LEU A 632 20.54 12.41 -0.16
C LEU A 632 20.19 13.45 0.90
N LYS A 633 20.00 14.71 0.50
CA LYS A 633 19.57 15.77 1.40
C LYS A 633 18.16 15.52 1.97
N GLN A 634 17.23 15.04 1.16
CA GLN A 634 15.88 14.71 1.67
C GLN A 634 15.90 13.49 2.61
N ILE A 635 16.79 12.51 2.36
CA ILE A 635 16.99 11.39 3.29
C ILE A 635 17.54 11.89 4.64
N GLU A 636 18.55 12.76 4.65
CA GLU A 636 19.11 13.36 5.86
C GLU A 636 18.04 14.08 6.68
N ARG A 637 17.18 14.85 6.01
CA ARG A 637 16.07 15.60 6.61
C ARG A 637 14.92 14.73 7.08
N SER A 638 14.81 13.50 6.58
CA SER A 638 13.74 12.58 6.97
C SER A 638 13.89 12.00 8.37
N GLN A 639 14.99 12.32 9.07
CA GLN A 639 15.24 11.97 10.48
C GLN A 639 15.13 10.47 10.78
N ILE A 640 15.68 9.64 9.90
CA ILE A 640 15.70 8.18 10.04
C ILE A 640 16.51 7.77 11.26
N THR A 641 16.10 6.72 11.95
CA THR A 641 16.73 6.21 13.17
C THR A 641 17.18 4.75 13.09
N LYS A 642 16.33 3.85 12.59
CA LYS A 642 16.54 2.39 12.63
C LYS A 642 17.30 1.84 11.43
N LEU A 643 17.09 2.45 10.26
CA LEU A 643 17.71 1.95 9.03
C LEU A 643 19.22 2.07 9.07
N ASN A 644 19.92 1.03 8.61
CA ASN A 644 21.38 0.94 8.67
C ASN A 644 22.04 1.09 7.30
N ASN A 645 21.42 0.52 6.26
CA ASN A 645 22.02 0.47 4.95
C ASN A 645 20.99 0.79 3.85
N LEU A 646 21.41 1.55 2.86
CA LEU A 646 20.62 1.91 1.69
C LEU A 646 21.45 1.68 0.41
N HIS A 647 20.91 0.91 -0.53
CA HIS A 647 21.47 0.75 -1.86
C HIS A 647 20.56 1.45 -2.88
N ILE A 648 21.04 2.51 -3.50
CA ILE A 648 20.36 3.25 -4.56
C ILE A 648 20.87 2.72 -5.90
N ILE A 649 19.96 2.31 -6.77
CA ILE A 649 20.28 1.82 -8.11
C ILE A 649 19.53 2.71 -9.12
N PHE A 650 20.24 3.37 -9.99
CA PHE A 650 19.67 4.11 -11.11
C PHE A 650 19.69 3.26 -12.38
N VAL A 651 18.53 3.08 -13.00
CA VAL A 651 18.42 2.56 -14.36
C VAL A 651 18.18 3.78 -15.24
N THR A 652 19.21 4.21 -15.96
CA THR A 652 19.22 5.57 -16.53
C THR A 652 19.85 5.65 -17.91
N HIS A 653 19.39 6.63 -18.68
CA HIS A 653 20.01 7.11 -19.90
C HIS A 653 20.71 8.48 -19.73
N SER A 654 20.75 8.99 -18.49
CA SER A 654 21.32 10.31 -18.21
C SER A 654 22.81 10.24 -17.89
N PRO A 655 23.66 10.90 -18.69
CA PRO A 655 25.07 11.05 -18.36
C PRO A 655 25.28 11.90 -17.10
N PHE A 656 24.36 12.80 -16.78
CA PHE A 656 24.41 13.63 -15.59
C PHE A 656 24.27 12.80 -14.32
N VAL A 657 23.28 11.90 -14.27
CA VAL A 657 23.09 10.97 -13.14
C VAL A 657 24.31 10.03 -13.03
N LEU A 658 24.83 9.59 -14.18
CA LEU A 658 25.97 8.68 -14.21
C LEU A 658 27.27 9.31 -13.69
N SER A 659 27.41 10.64 -13.85
CA SER A 659 28.59 11.39 -13.35
C SER A 659 28.71 11.39 -11.82
N ASP A 660 27.66 11.04 -11.12
CA ASP A 660 27.63 10.91 -9.66
C ASP A 660 27.88 9.46 -9.17
N VAL A 661 28.10 8.50 -10.08
CA VAL A 661 28.26 7.09 -9.76
C VAL A 661 29.71 6.64 -10.03
N LEU A 662 30.30 5.90 -9.08
CA LEU A 662 31.63 5.31 -9.26
C LEU A 662 31.65 4.30 -10.39
N SER A 663 32.69 4.29 -11.23
CA SER A 663 32.83 3.41 -12.39
C SER A 663 32.68 1.93 -12.07
N ASN A 664 33.16 1.51 -10.91
CA ASN A 664 33.04 0.11 -10.46
C ASN A 664 31.61 -0.28 -10.04
N ASN A 665 30.72 0.66 -9.89
CA ASN A 665 29.32 0.41 -9.53
C ASN A 665 28.37 0.60 -10.71
N ILE A 666 28.88 0.49 -11.95
CA ILE A 666 28.08 0.63 -13.17
C ILE A 666 28.02 -0.72 -13.88
N LEU A 667 26.81 -1.23 -14.06
CA LEU A 667 26.51 -2.34 -14.95
C LEU A 667 26.18 -1.82 -16.34
N CYS A 668 27.07 -2.05 -17.31
CA CYS A 668 26.84 -1.73 -18.70
C CYS A 668 26.31 -2.94 -19.45
N LEU A 669 25.15 -2.83 -20.06
CA LEU A 669 24.51 -3.87 -20.87
C LEU A 669 24.54 -3.52 -22.33
N LYS A 670 24.82 -4.51 -23.18
CA LYS A 670 24.70 -4.44 -24.64
C LYS A 670 24.26 -5.78 -25.19
N ASP A 671 23.21 -5.78 -25.99
CA ASP A 671 22.65 -7.00 -26.59
C ASP A 671 22.45 -8.12 -25.56
N GLY A 672 21.96 -7.78 -24.36
CA GLY A 672 21.72 -8.72 -23.27
C GLY A 672 22.97 -9.26 -22.58
N LYS A 673 24.16 -8.70 -22.81
CA LYS A 673 25.43 -9.09 -22.18
C LYS A 673 26.00 -7.95 -21.34
N GLN A 674 26.65 -8.30 -20.26
CA GLN A 674 27.48 -7.34 -19.53
C GLN A 674 28.77 -7.08 -20.32
N ILE A 675 29.07 -5.84 -20.59
CA ILE A 675 30.35 -5.43 -21.12
C ILE A 675 31.35 -5.33 -19.97
N ALA A 676 32.56 -5.81 -20.19
CA ALA A 676 33.67 -5.67 -19.24
C ALA A 676 33.86 -4.19 -18.89
N SER A 677 34.23 -3.94 -17.63
CA SER A 677 34.36 -2.58 -17.06
C SER A 677 35.05 -1.64 -18.04
N LEU A 678 34.32 -0.60 -18.39
CA LEU A 678 34.85 0.45 -19.27
C LEU A 678 36.10 1.07 -18.60
N GLU A 679 37.15 1.26 -19.37
CA GLU A 679 38.42 1.88 -18.92
C GLU A 679 38.26 3.40 -18.71
N PHE A 680 37.14 3.84 -18.11
CA PHE A 680 36.90 5.26 -17.87
C PHE A 680 36.45 5.53 -16.44
N TYR A 681 36.77 6.73 -15.98
CA TYR A 681 36.28 7.25 -14.71
C TYR A 681 34.95 7.96 -14.95
N SER A 682 33.86 7.43 -14.36
CA SER A 682 32.53 8.05 -14.48
C SER A 682 32.33 9.21 -13.51
N PHE A 683 32.86 9.06 -12.28
CA PHE A 683 32.66 10.04 -11.22
C PHE A 683 33.35 11.37 -11.54
N GLY A 684 32.56 12.44 -11.69
CA GLY A 684 33.04 13.75 -12.08
C GLY A 684 33.54 13.85 -13.54
N ALA A 685 33.23 12.88 -14.39
CA ALA A 685 33.69 12.83 -15.77
C ALA A 685 32.96 13.85 -16.67
N ASN A 686 33.57 14.15 -17.81
CA ASN A 686 32.96 14.99 -18.84
C ASN A 686 31.76 14.24 -19.45
N ILE A 687 30.64 14.95 -19.61
CA ILE A 687 29.39 14.44 -20.18
C ILE A 687 29.58 13.82 -21.56
N HIS A 688 30.42 14.43 -22.41
CA HIS A 688 30.69 13.92 -23.75
C HIS A 688 31.37 12.56 -23.74
N ASP A 689 32.27 12.33 -22.79
CA ASP A 689 32.94 11.02 -22.62
C ASP A 689 31.95 9.98 -22.13
N LEU A 690 31.07 10.37 -21.20
CA LEU A 690 30.01 9.51 -20.68
C LEU A 690 28.98 9.12 -21.76
N LEU A 691 28.65 10.02 -22.69
CA LEU A 691 27.75 9.72 -23.79
C LEU A 691 28.36 8.73 -24.79
N ARG A 692 29.67 8.84 -25.07
CA ARG A 692 30.33 7.97 -26.05
C ARG A 692 30.49 6.54 -25.60
N GLN A 693 30.94 6.31 -24.39
CA GLN A 693 31.33 4.98 -23.92
C GLN A 693 30.16 4.17 -23.34
N PRO A 694 29.50 4.59 -22.26
CA PRO A 694 28.42 3.78 -21.65
C PRO A 694 27.14 3.71 -22.48
N PHE A 695 26.84 4.75 -23.26
CA PHE A 695 25.62 4.82 -24.05
C PHE A 695 25.81 4.48 -25.53
N PHE A 696 27.02 4.07 -25.93
CA PHE A 696 27.34 3.53 -27.26
C PHE A 696 26.98 4.46 -28.46
N MET A 697 27.07 5.76 -28.27
CA MET A 697 26.81 6.70 -29.36
C MET A 697 27.87 6.55 -30.48
N LYS A 698 27.45 6.14 -31.67
CA LYS A 698 28.36 5.74 -32.78
C LYS A 698 28.89 6.92 -33.56
N ASN A 699 28.12 7.98 -33.81
CA ASN A 699 28.41 9.05 -34.77
C ASN A 699 28.72 10.41 -34.15
N GLY A 700 29.19 10.40 -32.89
CA GLY A 700 29.44 11.65 -32.16
C GLY A 700 28.26 12.08 -31.27
N THR A 701 28.35 13.30 -30.76
CA THR A 701 27.35 13.87 -29.82
C THR A 701 26.57 15.02 -30.45
N ILE A 702 26.72 15.22 -31.78
CA ILE A 702 26.06 16.28 -32.57
C ILE A 702 24.98 15.57 -33.41
N GLY A 703 23.78 16.15 -33.46
CA GLY A 703 22.70 15.64 -34.30
C GLY A 703 23.09 15.69 -35.79
N ASP A 704 22.59 14.71 -36.56
CA ASP A 704 22.83 14.61 -38.01
C ASP A 704 22.16 15.78 -38.74
#